data_6f22873e94b07ce7d4360faf504a389b
#
_entry.id   6f22873e94b07ce7d4360faf504a389b
#
_cell.length_a   1.000
_cell.length_b   1.000
_cell.length_c   1.000
_cell.angle_alpha   90.00
_cell.angle_beta   90.00
_cell.angle_gamma   90.00
#
_symmetry.space_group_name_H-M   'P 1'
#
loop_
_entity.id
_entity.type
_entity.pdbx_description
1 polymer ?
#
loop_
_entity_poly.entity_id
_entity_poly.type
_entity_poly.pdbx_seq_one_letter_code
_entity_poly.pdbx_strand_id
1 'polypeptide(L)'
;VCRVDSMSSVEALNKKLQQDEDWLRQFEANVTRSGQLRGNIERILNDFEKHIDQLESNVFPMHEQNGKLQIKQMNIQKLLKTIDATIQFYGKSGELESAIRDGSPALDLSAYLEQMEHLQQAVAFFHAHPNYGTQLDNMKLTLESGCVLLEKEYRNVVHANSHAAEPQAVIDCLDEQYELMQSRAREIHTLSHVDKVARLGEWLLKHGRSSRFLQHYSSIRGDLMVRTLTTIFQAHSMQAITDKIAGLSASANTSFTRSNASFNSKNISTTSLKKATRFAPEQGTGTREAEGADTECGLLVTAAFVALVYVEEGILDRAVPVFERRAQVHRDLLKAPLNYVIKVLTKTVQESEGSLAALLPLLRFVAARHVQLSTIAENAHLEQPYQSAFRALTLRCSSYIADYFERGAGTEVKFVPSDGNVHPVTASTLNTLYLLSHYRQVVTNQVLSLNAQPNEPAGLLMPKLFAKMLSHLGHVLRARAETYDDPTLAAIFSLNNSNYIAKALGDESSGLLPVLREQNAHILQFYLDAIQKHISEYMASWYPVLQTITAVDQMHPEDRVAMRNMITAFTREFEQTVSAQRGYCVTDPVLADQVRVKVKAAVVPMYAKLYNKANALTGAASLSSHLRYTEESLDVNIDRLFDVAI
;
A
#
# COMPACT_ATOMS: atom_id res chain seq x y z
N VAL A 1 51.00 71.32 72.13
CA VAL A 1 50.29 70.31 71.24
C VAL A 1 49.08 69.73 72.00
N CYS A 2 48.19 70.51 72.63
CA CYS A 2 46.96 70.01 73.21
C CYS A 2 45.83 71.07 73.24
N ARG A 3 45.74 71.90 72.21
CA ARG A 3 44.65 72.88 72.13
C ARG A 3 43.98 73.06 70.78
N VAL A 4 44.31 72.18 69.78
CA VAL A 4 43.74 72.26 68.40
C VAL A 4 42.67 71.14 68.16
N ASP A 5 42.78 70.03 68.91
CA ASP A 5 41.85 68.93 68.69
C ASP A 5 40.49 69.06 69.33
N SER A 6 40.37 69.98 70.37
CA SER A 6 39.09 70.20 71.03
C SER A 6 38.12 71.13 70.25
N MET A 7 38.65 72.08 69.46
CA MET A 7 37.83 72.97 68.62
C MET A 7 37.18 72.27 67.42
N SER A 8 37.91 71.37 66.80
CA SER A 8 37.37 70.58 65.65
C SER A 8 36.26 69.61 66.10
N SER A 9 36.36 69.07 67.27
CA SER A 9 35.34 68.17 67.82
C SER A 9 34.03 68.91 68.22
N VAL A 10 34.14 70.13 68.73
CA VAL A 10 33.00 70.96 69.08
C VAL A 10 32.28 71.50 67.84
N GLU A 11 33.01 71.89 66.81
CA GLU A 11 32.41 72.27 65.49
C GLU A 11 31.67 71.10 64.81
N ALA A 12 32.27 69.91 64.85
CA ALA A 12 31.62 68.71 64.31
C ALA A 12 30.33 68.32 65.13
N LEU A 13 30.37 68.50 66.44
CA LEU A 13 29.20 68.31 67.30
C LEU A 13 28.12 69.37 67.03
N ASN A 14 28.49 70.63 66.93
CA ASN A 14 27.55 71.69 66.58
C ASN A 14 26.92 71.49 65.21
N LYS A 15 27.70 71.03 64.23
CA LYS A 15 27.18 70.73 62.89
C LYS A 15 26.20 69.54 62.89
N LYS A 16 26.46 68.55 63.69
CA LYS A 16 25.56 67.45 63.90
C LYS A 16 24.28 67.89 64.68
N LEU A 17 24.41 68.68 65.66
CA LEU A 17 23.28 69.27 66.41
C LEU A 17 22.39 70.09 65.48
N GLN A 18 22.98 70.86 64.61
CA GLN A 18 22.27 71.68 63.66
C GLN A 18 21.57 70.79 62.56
N GLN A 19 22.21 69.72 62.18
CA GLN A 19 21.57 68.69 61.29
C GLN A 19 20.39 67.98 61.96
N ASP A 20 20.54 67.65 63.23
CA ASP A 20 19.47 67.01 64.02
C ASP A 20 18.30 67.98 64.29
N GLU A 21 18.59 69.29 64.52
CA GLU A 21 17.56 70.34 64.61
C GLU A 21 16.81 70.53 63.27
N ASP A 22 17.52 70.53 62.14
CA ASP A 22 16.91 70.64 60.83
C ASP A 22 16.07 69.36 60.50
N TRP A 23 16.56 68.19 60.89
CA TRP A 23 15.81 66.98 60.86
C TRP A 23 14.55 66.98 61.70
N LEU A 24 14.65 67.50 62.96
CA LEU A 24 13.51 67.68 63.84
C LEU A 24 12.49 68.64 63.26
N ARG A 25 12.91 69.76 62.67
CA ARG A 25 12.01 70.72 62.02
C ARG A 25 11.32 70.11 60.78
N GLN A 26 12.09 69.31 60.04
CA GLN A 26 11.57 68.63 58.89
C GLN A 26 10.56 67.51 59.27
N PHE A 27 10.87 66.85 60.40
CA PHE A 27 9.97 65.81 60.94
C PHE A 27 8.68 66.46 61.53
N GLU A 28 8.79 67.57 62.23
CA GLU A 28 7.62 68.34 62.75
C GLU A 28 6.76 68.84 61.54
N ALA A 29 7.41 69.36 60.53
CA ALA A 29 6.72 69.81 59.33
C ALA A 29 5.98 68.62 58.59
N ASN A 30 6.63 67.46 58.53
CA ASN A 30 6.03 66.28 57.99
C ASN A 30 4.89 65.71 58.81
N VAL A 31 5.03 65.72 60.12
CA VAL A 31 3.96 65.31 61.06
C VAL A 31 2.76 66.29 60.99
N THR A 32 3.03 67.58 60.89
CA THR A 32 1.98 68.60 60.71
C THR A 32 1.29 68.46 59.39
N ARG A 33 2.07 68.19 58.32
CA ARG A 33 1.53 67.91 56.97
C ARG A 33 0.73 66.61 56.92
N SER A 34 1.22 65.57 57.59
CA SER A 34 0.49 64.30 57.74
C SER A 34 -0.80 64.50 58.55
N GLY A 35 -0.78 65.29 59.62
CA GLY A 35 -2.00 65.67 60.34
C GLY A 35 -3.01 66.43 59.52
N GLN A 36 -2.54 67.37 58.66
CA GLN A 36 -3.38 68.12 57.75
C GLN A 36 -3.96 67.20 56.66
N LEU A 37 -3.11 66.30 56.10
CA LEU A 37 -3.58 65.29 55.10
C LEU A 37 -4.61 64.35 55.74
N ARG A 38 -4.39 63.87 56.94
CA ARG A 38 -5.35 63.04 57.65
C ARG A 38 -6.68 63.79 57.85
N GLY A 39 -6.62 65.04 58.35
CA GLY A 39 -7.83 65.87 58.50
C GLY A 39 -8.55 66.15 57.18
N ASN A 40 -7.82 66.30 56.12
CA ASN A 40 -8.39 66.41 54.79
C ASN A 40 -9.05 65.11 54.32
N ILE A 41 -8.40 63.99 54.58
CA ILE A 41 -8.96 62.65 54.25
C ILE A 41 -10.22 62.42 55.13
N GLU A 42 -10.16 62.69 56.39
CA GLU A 42 -11.36 62.57 57.28
C GLU A 42 -12.54 63.44 56.77
N ARG A 43 -12.24 64.68 56.34
CA ARG A 43 -13.30 65.52 55.76
C ARG A 43 -13.86 64.91 54.44
N ILE A 44 -12.95 64.49 53.57
CA ILE A 44 -13.37 63.88 52.31
C ILE A 44 -14.21 62.61 52.60
N LEU A 45 -13.76 61.77 53.52
CA LEU A 45 -14.50 60.58 53.90
C LEU A 45 -15.90 60.90 54.46
N ASN A 46 -15.98 61.90 55.37
CA ASN A 46 -17.27 62.36 55.92
C ASN A 46 -18.19 62.98 54.80
N ASP A 47 -17.59 63.67 53.84
CA ASP A 47 -18.37 64.21 52.75
C ASP A 47 -18.80 63.08 51.81
N PHE A 48 -17.95 62.05 51.60
CA PHE A 48 -18.36 60.86 50.90
C PHE A 48 -19.49 60.10 51.60
N GLU A 49 -19.35 59.93 52.94
CA GLU A 49 -20.37 59.28 53.78
C GLU A 49 -21.72 60.03 53.70
N LYS A 50 -21.71 61.33 53.76
CA LYS A 50 -22.91 62.18 53.61
C LYS A 50 -23.51 62.05 52.20
N HIS A 51 -22.66 62.01 51.15
CA HIS A 51 -23.12 61.79 49.76
C HIS A 51 -23.66 60.38 49.54
N ILE A 52 -23.05 59.37 50.17
CA ILE A 52 -23.54 58.01 50.20
C ILE A 52 -24.90 57.93 50.88
N ASP A 53 -25.06 58.54 52.06
CA ASP A 53 -26.32 58.54 52.75
C ASP A 53 -27.42 59.29 51.95
N GLN A 54 -27.03 60.40 51.29
CA GLN A 54 -27.96 61.13 50.40
C GLN A 54 -28.31 60.32 49.15
N LEU A 55 -27.32 59.56 48.59
CA LEU A 55 -27.57 58.66 47.52
C LEU A 55 -28.45 57.49 47.97
N GLU A 56 -28.16 56.91 49.13
CA GLU A 56 -28.99 55.84 49.68
C GLU A 56 -30.42 56.27 49.91
N SER A 57 -30.60 57.42 50.56
CA SER A 57 -31.94 57.93 50.86
C SER A 57 -32.75 58.37 49.62
N ASN A 58 -32.10 58.81 48.56
CA ASN A 58 -32.79 59.29 47.34
C ASN A 58 -32.83 58.26 46.26
N VAL A 59 -31.72 57.49 46.05
CA VAL A 59 -31.59 56.55 44.94
C VAL A 59 -32.20 55.20 45.27
N PHE A 60 -32.11 54.75 46.53
CA PHE A 60 -32.66 53.46 46.91
C PHE A 60 -34.17 53.34 46.71
N PRO A 61 -35.01 54.32 47.16
CA PRO A 61 -36.44 54.34 46.89
C PRO A 61 -36.75 54.43 45.37
N MET A 62 -35.93 55.24 44.64
CA MET A 62 -36.09 55.39 43.19
C MET A 62 -35.69 54.07 42.50
N HIS A 63 -34.64 53.40 42.93
CA HIS A 63 -34.23 52.09 42.40
C HIS A 63 -35.28 51.02 42.68
N GLU A 64 -35.84 51.01 43.91
CA GLU A 64 -36.94 50.10 44.27
C GLU A 64 -38.21 50.35 43.44
N GLN A 65 -38.59 51.63 43.24
CA GLN A 65 -39.69 51.98 42.34
C GLN A 65 -39.42 51.64 40.91
N ASN A 66 -38.21 51.90 40.44
CA ASN A 66 -37.80 51.53 39.07
C ASN A 66 -37.78 49.99 38.88
N GLY A 67 -37.29 49.23 39.90
CA GLY A 67 -37.37 47.77 39.89
C GLY A 67 -38.81 47.27 39.84
N LYS A 68 -39.75 47.88 40.62
CA LYS A 68 -41.17 47.54 40.55
C LYS A 68 -41.80 47.92 39.18
N LEU A 69 -41.39 49.03 38.59
CA LEU A 69 -41.83 49.44 37.25
C LEU A 69 -41.26 48.53 36.16
N GLN A 70 -40.01 48.15 36.24
CA GLN A 70 -39.37 47.18 35.33
C GLN A 70 -40.07 45.83 35.40
N ILE A 71 -40.37 45.33 36.59
CA ILE A 71 -41.10 44.06 36.77
C ILE A 71 -42.53 44.20 36.11
N LYS A 72 -43.23 45.34 36.37
CA LYS A 72 -44.53 45.60 35.71
C LYS A 72 -44.39 45.68 34.22
N GLN A 73 -43.39 46.39 33.70
CA GLN A 73 -43.12 46.52 32.28
C GLN A 73 -42.84 45.14 31.63
N MET A 74 -41.95 44.30 32.30
CA MET A 74 -41.70 42.94 31.85
C MET A 74 -42.97 42.08 31.85
N ASN A 75 -43.81 42.23 32.89
CA ASN A 75 -45.07 41.47 32.97
C ASN A 75 -46.06 41.89 31.90
N ILE A 76 -46.16 43.22 31.64
CA ILE A 76 -47.01 43.75 30.57
C ILE A 76 -46.48 43.28 29.19
N GLN A 77 -45.17 43.37 28.97
CA GLN A 77 -44.56 42.87 27.72
C GLN A 77 -44.78 41.35 27.55
N LYS A 78 -44.65 40.55 28.65
CA LYS A 78 -44.98 39.14 28.62
C LYS A 78 -46.45 38.91 28.29
N LEU A 79 -47.37 39.66 28.90
CA LEU A 79 -48.80 39.58 28.64
C LEU A 79 -49.14 39.96 27.19
N LEU A 80 -48.60 41.04 26.67
CA LEU A 80 -48.78 41.44 25.27
C LEU A 80 -48.26 40.36 24.32
N LYS A 81 -47.05 39.85 24.54
CA LYS A 81 -46.51 38.75 23.76
C LYS A 81 -47.39 37.49 23.80
N THR A 82 -47.94 37.19 25.00
CA THR A 82 -48.84 36.04 25.17
C THR A 82 -50.16 36.26 24.44
N ILE A 83 -50.75 37.47 24.50
CA ILE A 83 -51.99 37.83 23.76
C ILE A 83 -51.71 37.79 22.26
N ASP A 84 -50.65 38.43 21.76
CA ASP A 84 -50.27 38.42 20.35
C ASP A 84 -50.05 37.00 19.84
N ALA A 85 -49.30 36.18 20.60
CA ALA A 85 -49.10 34.77 20.29
C ALA A 85 -50.42 33.99 20.28
N THR A 86 -51.31 34.23 21.24
CA THR A 86 -52.60 33.54 21.27
C THR A 86 -53.46 33.91 20.05
N ILE A 87 -53.52 35.19 19.68
CA ILE A 87 -54.28 35.67 18.49
C ILE A 87 -53.66 35.10 17.22
N GLN A 88 -52.33 35.11 17.10
CA GLN A 88 -51.62 34.55 15.92
C GLN A 88 -51.81 33.04 15.80
N PHE A 89 -51.58 32.30 16.91
CA PHE A 89 -51.65 30.85 16.86
C PHE A 89 -53.09 30.32 16.79
N TYR A 90 -54.03 30.93 17.47
CA TYR A 90 -55.44 30.51 17.42
C TYR A 90 -56.13 30.92 16.11
N GLY A 91 -55.85 32.15 15.63
CA GLY A 91 -56.45 32.64 14.38
C GLY A 91 -55.90 31.96 13.13
N LYS A 92 -54.63 31.56 13.16
CA LYS A 92 -53.95 30.92 12.02
C LYS A 92 -53.91 29.39 12.15
N SER A 93 -54.38 28.78 13.24
CA SER A 93 -54.25 27.33 13.45
C SER A 93 -54.88 26.51 12.31
N GLY A 94 -56.08 26.88 11.84
CA GLY A 94 -56.76 26.17 10.75
C GLY A 94 -56.05 26.33 9.40
N GLU A 95 -55.46 27.50 9.12
CA GLU A 95 -54.67 27.74 7.90
C GLU A 95 -53.34 26.91 7.95
N LEU A 96 -52.67 26.88 9.10
CA LEU A 96 -51.46 26.06 9.31
C LEU A 96 -51.76 24.56 9.23
N GLU A 97 -52.86 24.11 9.82
CA GLU A 97 -53.29 22.72 9.74
C GLU A 97 -53.55 22.28 8.30
N SER A 98 -54.28 23.07 7.51
CA SER A 98 -54.54 22.77 6.10
C SER A 98 -53.28 22.88 5.25
N ALA A 99 -52.45 23.89 5.48
CA ALA A 99 -51.20 24.08 4.74
C ALA A 99 -50.19 22.94 4.98
N ILE A 100 -50.16 22.36 6.19
CA ILE A 100 -49.27 21.21 6.50
C ILE A 100 -49.88 19.91 6.01
N ARG A 101 -51.20 19.73 6.13
CA ARG A 101 -51.86 18.49 5.72
C ARG A 101 -51.93 18.33 4.20
N ASP A 102 -52.29 19.43 3.50
CA ASP A 102 -52.48 19.45 2.06
C ASP A 102 -51.21 19.91 1.30
N GLY A 103 -50.29 20.53 2.02
CA GLY A 103 -49.00 20.97 1.50
C GLY A 103 -48.05 19.83 1.17
N SER A 104 -47.20 20.01 0.13
CA SER A 104 -46.19 19.08 -0.25
C SER A 104 -44.79 19.64 0.04
N PRO A 105 -44.02 19.00 0.92
CA PRO A 105 -42.61 19.41 1.17
C PRO A 105 -41.72 19.37 -0.09
N ALA A 106 -42.17 18.63 -1.12
CA ALA A 106 -41.45 18.50 -2.39
C ALA A 106 -41.47 19.79 -3.22
N LEU A 107 -42.58 20.59 -3.16
CA LEU A 107 -42.77 21.81 -3.96
C LEU A 107 -41.91 22.97 -3.41
N ASP A 108 -42.06 23.28 -2.14
CA ASP A 108 -41.29 24.32 -1.46
C ASP A 108 -40.94 23.87 -0.03
N LEU A 109 -39.72 23.33 0.09
CA LEU A 109 -39.23 22.86 1.35
C LEU A 109 -39.03 23.97 2.38
N SER A 110 -38.59 25.17 1.94
CA SER A 110 -38.29 26.27 2.87
C SER A 110 -39.55 26.79 3.51
N ALA A 111 -40.61 27.03 2.71
CA ALA A 111 -41.88 27.45 3.24
C ALA A 111 -42.55 26.40 4.14
N TYR A 112 -42.43 25.12 3.76
CA TYR A 112 -42.97 24.02 4.57
C TYR A 112 -42.29 23.90 5.93
N LEU A 113 -40.94 23.98 5.98
CA LEU A 113 -40.18 23.95 7.23
C LEU A 113 -40.49 25.16 8.13
N GLU A 114 -40.72 26.34 7.54
CA GLU A 114 -41.14 27.52 8.29
C GLU A 114 -42.54 27.33 8.92
N GLN A 115 -43.48 26.78 8.17
CA GLN A 115 -44.80 26.43 8.69
C GLN A 115 -44.73 25.41 9.83
N MET A 116 -43.88 24.38 9.71
CA MET A 116 -43.65 23.39 10.74
C MET A 116 -43.00 23.98 11.98
N GLU A 117 -42.07 24.93 11.85
CA GLU A 117 -41.47 25.67 12.97
C GLU A 117 -42.51 26.51 13.68
N HIS A 118 -43.39 27.22 12.95
CA HIS A 118 -44.50 27.96 13.52
C HIS A 118 -45.47 27.05 14.26
N LEU A 119 -45.80 25.88 13.70
CA LEU A 119 -46.69 24.94 14.37
C LEU A 119 -46.05 24.40 15.68
N GLN A 120 -44.75 24.17 15.68
CA GLN A 120 -44.04 23.73 16.88
C GLN A 120 -43.99 24.79 17.97
N GLN A 121 -43.76 26.06 17.57
CA GLN A 121 -43.85 27.18 18.50
C GLN A 121 -45.29 27.30 19.09
N ALA A 122 -46.28 27.08 18.29
CA ALA A 122 -47.69 27.02 18.74
C ALA A 122 -47.92 25.88 19.73
N VAL A 123 -47.46 24.68 19.42
CA VAL A 123 -47.52 23.50 20.34
C VAL A 123 -46.83 23.78 21.66
N ALA A 124 -45.63 24.37 21.62
CA ALA A 124 -44.87 24.71 22.83
C ALA A 124 -45.61 25.77 23.69
N PHE A 125 -46.23 26.80 23.02
CA PHE A 125 -47.03 27.81 23.68
C PHE A 125 -48.27 27.22 24.36
N PHE A 126 -49.08 26.44 23.65
CA PHE A 126 -50.28 25.82 24.20
C PHE A 126 -50.02 24.72 25.24
N HIS A 127 -48.88 24.07 25.17
CA HIS A 127 -48.45 23.13 26.20
C HIS A 127 -48.26 23.80 27.58
N ALA A 128 -47.83 25.07 27.60
CA ALA A 128 -47.70 25.89 28.80
C ALA A 128 -49.04 26.41 29.32
N HIS A 129 -50.17 26.27 28.57
CA HIS A 129 -51.49 26.78 28.87
C HIS A 129 -52.54 25.68 28.87
N PRO A 130 -52.84 25.03 29.99
CA PRO A 130 -53.67 23.79 30.08
C PRO A 130 -55.14 23.96 29.65
N ASN A 131 -55.65 25.20 29.51
CA ASN A 131 -57.01 25.46 29.11
C ASN A 131 -57.36 25.18 27.62
N TYR A 132 -56.38 24.81 26.81
CA TYR A 132 -56.51 24.62 25.35
C TYR A 132 -56.20 23.17 24.91
N GLY A 133 -56.60 22.18 25.74
CA GLY A 133 -56.20 20.78 25.57
C GLY A 133 -56.61 20.18 24.20
N THR A 134 -57.80 20.38 23.73
CA THR A 134 -58.26 19.84 22.43
C THR A 134 -57.53 20.44 21.24
N GLN A 135 -57.23 21.73 21.28
CA GLN A 135 -56.48 22.39 20.22
C GLN A 135 -54.99 21.93 20.22
N LEU A 136 -54.44 21.75 21.42
CA LEU A 136 -53.10 21.20 21.58
C LEU A 136 -52.98 19.80 20.99
N ASP A 137 -53.98 18.93 21.21
CA ASP A 137 -53.95 17.58 20.69
C ASP A 137 -54.07 17.54 19.16
N ASN A 138 -54.92 18.39 18.57
CA ASN A 138 -55.03 18.54 17.11
C ASN A 138 -53.71 19.02 16.50
N MET A 139 -53.12 20.04 17.09
CA MET A 139 -51.80 20.57 16.62
C MET A 139 -50.69 19.53 16.75
N LYS A 140 -50.66 18.72 17.82
CA LYS A 140 -49.70 17.61 17.95
C LYS A 140 -49.91 16.55 16.87
N LEU A 141 -51.14 16.19 16.55
CA LEU A 141 -51.45 15.26 15.46
C LEU A 141 -51.02 15.81 14.10
N THR A 142 -51.26 17.06 13.87
CA THR A 142 -50.83 17.75 12.61
C THR A 142 -49.29 17.84 12.52
N LEU A 143 -48.61 18.16 13.65
CA LEU A 143 -47.15 18.15 13.74
C LEU A 143 -46.58 16.78 13.43
N GLU A 144 -47.16 15.74 14.03
CA GLU A 144 -46.72 14.32 13.80
C GLU A 144 -46.92 13.92 12.34
N SER A 145 -48.11 14.26 11.74
CA SER A 145 -48.36 14.02 10.31
C SER A 145 -47.37 14.75 9.42
N GLY A 146 -47.08 16.03 9.70
CA GLY A 146 -46.08 16.80 8.99
C GLY A 146 -44.66 16.21 9.10
N CYS A 147 -44.29 15.74 10.29
CA CYS A 147 -43.00 15.06 10.49
C CYS A 147 -42.90 13.77 9.67
N VAL A 148 -43.96 12.96 9.61
CA VAL A 148 -43.99 11.75 8.77
C VAL A 148 -43.82 12.09 7.28
N LEU A 149 -44.46 13.19 6.82
CA LEU A 149 -44.28 13.69 5.45
C LEU A 149 -42.82 14.14 5.20
N LEU A 150 -42.19 14.83 6.15
CA LEU A 150 -40.79 15.23 6.04
C LEU A 150 -39.84 14.04 6.05
N GLU A 151 -40.09 13.03 6.85
CA GLU A 151 -39.29 11.76 6.82
C GLU A 151 -39.44 11.03 5.49
N LYS A 152 -40.66 11.03 4.92
CA LYS A 152 -40.90 10.49 3.57
C LYS A 152 -40.19 11.30 2.50
N GLU A 153 -40.24 12.63 2.59
CA GLU A 153 -39.52 13.49 1.66
C GLU A 153 -38.01 13.37 1.80
N TYR A 154 -37.49 13.26 3.00
CA TYR A 154 -36.05 12.97 3.22
C TYR A 154 -35.62 11.73 2.44
N ARG A 155 -36.38 10.64 2.55
CA ARG A 155 -36.11 9.39 1.81
C ARG A 155 -36.18 9.61 0.31
N ASN A 156 -37.18 10.32 -0.18
CA ASN A 156 -37.38 10.61 -1.60
C ASN A 156 -36.22 11.45 -2.14
N VAL A 157 -35.81 12.50 -1.41
CA VAL A 157 -34.70 13.39 -1.81
C VAL A 157 -33.39 12.63 -1.84
N VAL A 158 -33.09 11.82 -0.82
CA VAL A 158 -31.89 10.98 -0.80
C VAL A 158 -31.89 10.00 -1.96
N HIS A 159 -33.04 9.32 -2.21
CA HIS A 159 -33.12 8.34 -3.30
C HIS A 159 -33.02 8.98 -4.69
N ALA A 160 -33.71 10.09 -4.92
CA ALA A 160 -33.73 10.75 -6.23
C ALA A 160 -32.39 11.43 -6.59
N ASN A 161 -31.64 11.90 -5.60
CA ASN A 161 -30.39 12.63 -5.80
C ASN A 161 -29.13 11.79 -5.57
N SER A 162 -29.27 10.53 -5.18
CA SER A 162 -28.14 9.62 -4.99
C SER A 162 -27.91 8.79 -6.24
N HIS A 163 -26.66 8.74 -6.67
CA HIS A 163 -26.22 7.95 -7.83
C HIS A 163 -25.05 7.03 -7.44
N ALA A 164 -24.97 5.89 -8.09
CA ALA A 164 -23.79 5.06 -7.99
C ALA A 164 -22.58 5.81 -8.60
N ALA A 165 -21.42 5.70 -7.99
CA ALA A 165 -20.20 6.25 -8.57
C ALA A 165 -19.91 5.52 -9.90
N GLU A 166 -19.46 6.27 -10.90
CA GLU A 166 -19.04 5.67 -12.16
C GLU A 166 -17.79 4.80 -11.91
N PRO A 167 -17.79 3.51 -12.31
CA PRO A 167 -16.69 2.60 -12.06
C PRO A 167 -15.34 3.12 -12.52
N GLN A 168 -15.31 3.73 -13.72
CA GLN A 168 -14.09 4.28 -14.30
C GLN A 168 -13.56 5.46 -13.48
N ALA A 169 -14.42 6.36 -13.01
CA ALA A 169 -14.02 7.48 -12.17
C ALA A 169 -13.40 7.03 -10.83
N VAL A 170 -13.91 5.92 -10.26
CA VAL A 170 -13.34 5.34 -9.04
C VAL A 170 -11.96 4.72 -9.32
N ILE A 171 -11.79 4.03 -10.44
CA ILE A 171 -10.50 3.46 -10.85
C ILE A 171 -9.48 4.58 -11.14
N ASP A 172 -9.90 5.65 -11.80
CA ASP A 172 -9.04 6.80 -12.12
C ASP A 172 -8.59 7.59 -10.88
N CYS A 173 -9.23 7.36 -9.72
CA CYS A 173 -8.77 7.88 -8.43
C CYS A 173 -7.65 7.08 -7.79
N LEU A 174 -7.30 5.94 -8.36
CA LEU A 174 -6.21 5.08 -7.89
C LEU A 174 -4.97 5.31 -8.77
N ASP A 175 -3.80 5.31 -8.13
CA ASP A 175 -2.52 5.36 -8.86
C ASP A 175 -2.07 3.95 -9.30
N GLU A 176 -0.87 3.86 -9.89
CA GLU A 176 -0.28 2.59 -10.33
C GLU A 176 -0.04 1.58 -9.20
N GLN A 177 -0.06 2.02 -7.95
CA GLN A 177 0.12 1.19 -6.74
C GLN A 177 -1.20 0.97 -5.98
N TYR A 178 -2.33 1.35 -6.58
CA TYR A 178 -3.67 1.36 -5.97
C TYR A 178 -3.79 2.30 -4.76
N GLU A 179 -2.91 3.31 -4.65
CA GLU A 179 -3.00 4.35 -3.64
C GLU A 179 -4.01 5.41 -4.06
N LEU A 180 -4.77 5.93 -3.08
CA LEU A 180 -5.82 6.89 -3.32
C LEU A 180 -5.28 8.28 -3.67
N MET A 181 -5.60 8.80 -4.83
CA MET A 181 -5.40 10.19 -5.23
C MET A 181 -6.55 11.05 -4.72
N GLN A 182 -6.39 11.64 -3.53
CA GLN A 182 -7.45 12.40 -2.84
C GLN A 182 -8.01 13.56 -3.67
N SER A 183 -7.20 14.20 -4.51
CA SER A 183 -7.64 15.28 -5.39
C SER A 183 -8.74 14.84 -6.36
N ARG A 184 -8.53 13.69 -7.02
CA ARG A 184 -9.50 13.11 -7.96
C ARG A 184 -10.72 12.53 -7.25
N ALA A 185 -10.53 11.92 -6.08
CA ALA A 185 -11.63 11.38 -5.29
C ALA A 185 -12.64 12.45 -4.88
N ARG A 186 -12.21 13.71 -4.65
CA ARG A 186 -13.09 14.83 -4.35
C ARG A 186 -13.96 15.29 -5.52
N GLU A 187 -13.60 14.93 -6.73
CA GLU A 187 -14.37 15.25 -7.95
C GLU A 187 -15.54 14.27 -8.17
N ILE A 188 -15.58 13.17 -7.44
CA ILE A 188 -16.66 12.18 -7.53
C ILE A 188 -17.88 12.72 -6.76
N HIS A 189 -18.92 13.05 -7.51
CA HIS A 189 -20.18 13.54 -6.97
C HIS A 189 -21.26 12.46 -7.09
N THR A 190 -21.53 11.78 -5.98
CA THR A 190 -22.52 10.70 -5.92
C THR A 190 -23.83 11.12 -5.22
N LEU A 191 -23.90 12.33 -4.68
CA LEU A 191 -25.09 12.93 -4.09
C LEU A 191 -25.24 14.37 -4.57
N SER A 192 -26.31 14.66 -5.30
CA SER A 192 -26.72 16.00 -5.69
C SER A 192 -27.54 16.64 -4.57
N HIS A 193 -27.59 17.98 -4.54
CA HIS A 193 -28.42 18.74 -3.57
C HIS A 193 -28.19 18.36 -2.10
N VAL A 194 -26.93 18.18 -1.72
CA VAL A 194 -26.52 17.80 -0.33
C VAL A 194 -27.12 18.77 0.70
N ASP A 195 -27.19 20.06 0.40
CA ASP A 195 -27.74 21.08 1.30
C ASP A 195 -29.24 20.87 1.62
N LYS A 196 -30.02 20.34 0.66
CA LYS A 196 -31.43 20.01 0.89
C LYS A 196 -31.55 18.84 1.86
N VAL A 197 -30.69 17.81 1.70
CA VAL A 197 -30.63 16.64 2.60
C VAL A 197 -30.19 17.08 4.00
N ALA A 198 -29.17 17.94 4.10
CA ALA A 198 -28.66 18.45 5.37
C ALA A 198 -29.73 19.23 6.14
N ARG A 199 -30.42 20.18 5.48
CA ARG A 199 -31.50 20.99 6.10
C ARG A 199 -32.63 20.12 6.63
N LEU A 200 -33.11 19.16 5.82
CA LEU A 200 -34.13 18.22 6.25
C LEU A 200 -33.69 17.38 7.45
N GLY A 201 -32.47 16.82 7.38
CA GLY A 201 -31.90 16.02 8.45
C GLY A 201 -31.72 16.81 9.75
N GLU A 202 -31.19 18.04 9.65
CA GLU A 202 -30.98 18.93 10.80
C GLU A 202 -32.31 19.28 11.46
N TRP A 203 -33.33 19.64 10.68
CA TRP A 203 -34.65 19.96 11.21
C TRP A 203 -35.28 18.78 11.94
N LEU A 204 -35.26 17.58 11.33
CA LEU A 204 -35.81 16.38 11.94
C LEU A 204 -35.09 15.98 13.25
N LEU A 205 -33.77 16.11 13.30
CA LEU A 205 -32.98 15.83 14.52
C LEU A 205 -33.22 16.85 15.61
N LYS A 206 -33.29 18.17 15.27
CA LYS A 206 -33.56 19.26 16.20
C LYS A 206 -34.89 19.08 16.90
N HIS A 207 -35.89 18.53 16.20
CA HIS A 207 -37.23 18.37 16.72
C HIS A 207 -37.52 17.00 17.32
N GLY A 208 -36.46 16.32 17.79
CA GLY A 208 -36.55 15.11 18.62
C GLY A 208 -37.04 13.86 17.89
N ARG A 209 -37.01 13.85 16.56
CA ARG A 209 -37.37 12.63 15.78
C ARG A 209 -36.33 11.54 15.97
N SER A 210 -36.80 10.30 15.91
CA SER A 210 -35.91 9.15 16.01
C SER A 210 -34.94 9.14 14.83
N SER A 211 -33.68 8.76 15.03
CA SER A 211 -32.67 8.67 13.97
C SER A 211 -32.96 7.57 12.91
N ARG A 212 -34.15 6.96 12.92
CA ARG A 212 -34.53 5.92 11.95
C ARG A 212 -34.49 6.37 10.51
N PHE A 213 -34.84 7.64 10.23
CA PHE A 213 -34.74 8.16 8.86
C PHE A 213 -33.30 8.18 8.33
N LEU A 214 -32.29 8.35 9.19
CA LEU A 214 -30.87 8.25 8.82
C LEU A 214 -30.47 6.83 8.38
N GLN A 215 -31.18 5.80 8.84
CA GLN A 215 -30.95 4.42 8.38
C GLN A 215 -31.31 4.26 6.90
N HIS A 216 -32.27 5.04 6.39
CA HIS A 216 -32.58 5.07 4.96
C HIS A 216 -31.43 5.66 4.15
N TYR A 217 -30.80 6.74 4.67
CA TYR A 217 -29.59 7.30 4.06
C TYR A 217 -28.49 6.26 3.98
N SER A 218 -28.16 5.61 5.11
CA SER A 218 -27.12 4.59 5.18
C SER A 218 -27.40 3.40 4.24
N SER A 219 -28.65 2.92 4.18
CA SER A 219 -29.03 1.81 3.30
C SER A 219 -28.91 2.18 1.83
N ILE A 220 -29.48 3.32 1.40
CA ILE A 220 -29.46 3.75 0.01
C ILE A 220 -28.01 3.96 -0.46
N ARG A 221 -27.20 4.68 0.33
CA ARG A 221 -25.81 4.96 0.01
C ARG A 221 -24.95 3.71 0.02
N GLY A 222 -25.13 2.85 1.02
CA GLY A 222 -24.44 1.56 1.10
C GLY A 222 -24.75 0.64 -0.09
N ASP A 223 -26.02 0.55 -0.50
CA ASP A 223 -26.43 -0.24 -1.67
C ASP A 223 -25.83 0.31 -2.98
N LEU A 224 -25.71 1.62 -3.12
CA LEU A 224 -25.06 2.25 -4.28
C LEU A 224 -23.55 1.97 -4.31
N MET A 225 -22.86 2.00 -3.17
CA MET A 225 -21.47 1.56 -3.09
C MET A 225 -21.30 0.09 -3.51
N VAL A 226 -22.18 -0.80 -3.02
CA VAL A 226 -22.16 -2.22 -3.42
C VAL A 226 -22.38 -2.37 -4.92
N ARG A 227 -23.28 -1.59 -5.52
CA ARG A 227 -23.49 -1.61 -6.99
C ARG A 227 -22.24 -1.22 -7.74
N THR A 228 -21.59 -0.11 -7.35
CA THR A 228 -20.33 0.31 -7.97
C THR A 228 -19.26 -0.78 -7.86
N LEU A 229 -19.04 -1.34 -6.67
CA LEU A 229 -18.08 -2.43 -6.45
C LEU A 229 -18.41 -3.68 -7.25
N THR A 230 -19.70 -4.04 -7.36
CA THR A 230 -20.16 -5.17 -8.16
C THR A 230 -19.92 -4.96 -9.65
N THR A 231 -20.15 -3.75 -10.14
CA THR A 231 -19.90 -3.40 -11.55
C THR A 231 -18.41 -3.45 -11.87
N ILE A 232 -17.55 -2.95 -10.97
CA ILE A 232 -16.09 -3.04 -11.10
C ILE A 232 -15.65 -4.51 -11.15
N PHE A 233 -16.15 -5.33 -10.23
CA PHE A 233 -15.85 -6.75 -10.20
C PHE A 233 -16.26 -7.46 -11.49
N GLN A 234 -17.48 -7.24 -11.97
CA GLN A 234 -18.02 -7.86 -13.18
C GLN A 234 -17.27 -7.42 -14.44
N ALA A 235 -16.98 -6.13 -14.59
CA ALA A 235 -16.25 -5.58 -15.73
C ALA A 235 -14.86 -6.21 -15.86
N HIS A 236 -14.11 -6.29 -14.74
CA HIS A 236 -12.78 -6.92 -14.73
C HIS A 236 -12.83 -8.44 -14.91
N SER A 237 -13.79 -9.13 -14.31
CA SER A 237 -13.96 -10.56 -14.49
C SER A 237 -14.31 -10.92 -15.93
N MET A 238 -15.16 -10.14 -16.59
CA MET A 238 -15.51 -10.33 -18.01
C MET A 238 -14.33 -10.04 -18.94
N GLN A 239 -13.54 -9.02 -18.66
CA GLN A 239 -12.33 -8.71 -19.43
C GLN A 239 -11.30 -9.83 -19.31
N ALA A 240 -11.08 -10.35 -18.12
CA ALA A 240 -10.22 -11.50 -17.86
C ALA A 240 -10.66 -12.76 -18.65
N ILE A 241 -11.96 -13.03 -18.70
CA ILE A 241 -12.53 -14.15 -19.49
C ILE A 241 -12.30 -13.90 -21.00
N THR A 242 -12.50 -12.67 -21.45
CA THR A 242 -12.30 -12.31 -22.87
C THR A 242 -10.83 -12.44 -23.27
N ASP A 243 -9.90 -12.01 -22.42
CA ASP A 243 -8.46 -12.14 -22.63
C ASP A 243 -8.01 -13.61 -22.60
N LYS A 244 -8.60 -14.44 -21.72
CA LYS A 244 -8.42 -15.89 -21.71
C LYS A 244 -8.84 -16.54 -23.03
N ILE A 245 -10.02 -16.17 -23.56
CA ILE A 245 -10.54 -16.70 -24.84
C ILE A 245 -9.67 -16.23 -26.01
N ALA A 246 -9.26 -14.95 -26.00
CA ALA A 246 -8.36 -14.41 -27.03
C ALA A 246 -6.98 -15.09 -27.02
N GLY A 247 -6.41 -15.36 -25.83
CA GLY A 247 -5.18 -16.11 -25.65
C GLY A 247 -5.26 -17.56 -26.15
N LEU A 248 -6.38 -18.25 -25.89
CA LEU A 248 -6.63 -19.60 -26.37
C LEU A 248 -6.81 -19.63 -27.91
N SER A 249 -7.47 -18.63 -28.51
CA SER A 249 -7.62 -18.52 -29.94
C SER A 249 -6.31 -18.14 -30.65
N ALA A 250 -5.44 -17.36 -30.05
CA ALA A 250 -4.11 -17.06 -30.55
C ALA A 250 -3.18 -18.27 -30.50
N SER A 251 -3.28 -19.13 -29.48
CA SER A 251 -2.55 -20.40 -29.39
C SER A 251 -3.00 -21.44 -30.41
N ALA A 252 -4.28 -21.40 -30.85
CA ALA A 252 -4.81 -22.30 -31.85
C ALA A 252 -4.47 -21.85 -33.29
N ASN A 253 -4.09 -20.60 -33.53
CA ASN A 253 -3.86 -20.01 -34.86
C ASN A 253 -2.38 -19.81 -35.23
N THR A 254 -1.43 -20.44 -34.56
CA THR A 254 -0.01 -20.40 -34.98
C THR A 254 0.32 -21.29 -36.19
N SER A 255 -0.69 -21.81 -36.90
CA SER A 255 -0.53 -22.38 -38.25
C SER A 255 -1.57 -21.76 -39.18
N PHE A 256 -1.27 -20.65 -39.79
CA PHE A 256 -1.70 -20.11 -41.06
C PHE A 256 -1.88 -18.58 -41.09
N THR A 257 -0.97 -17.95 -41.85
CA THR A 257 -1.10 -16.73 -42.67
C THR A 257 -1.50 -15.37 -42.04
N ARG A 258 -0.57 -14.43 -42.26
CA ARG A 258 -0.76 -12.96 -42.29
C ARG A 258 -1.95 -12.56 -43.16
N SER A 259 -2.84 -11.73 -42.63
CA SER A 259 -3.37 -10.58 -43.39
C SER A 259 -4.11 -9.58 -42.46
N ASN A 260 -3.93 -8.30 -42.76
CA ASN A 260 -4.41 -7.09 -42.19
C ASN A 260 -5.92 -7.04 -41.87
N ALA A 261 -6.31 -6.57 -40.70
CA ALA A 261 -7.49 -5.72 -40.54
C ALA A 261 -7.38 -4.85 -39.29
N SER A 262 -7.33 -3.54 -39.52
CA SER A 262 -7.46 -2.46 -38.57
C SER A 262 -8.86 -2.42 -37.99
N PHE A 263 -9.00 -2.46 -36.65
CA PHE A 263 -10.20 -1.99 -35.95
C PHE A 263 -9.82 -1.16 -34.75
N ASN A 264 -10.23 0.12 -34.80
CA ASN A 264 -10.17 1.07 -33.72
C ASN A 264 -11.10 0.64 -32.57
N SER A 265 -10.53 0.27 -31.45
CA SER A 265 -11.19 0.23 -30.15
C SER A 265 -10.38 1.09 -29.19
N LYS A 266 -11.02 2.09 -28.58
CA LYS A 266 -10.42 2.99 -27.61
C LYS A 266 -9.93 2.17 -26.41
N ASN A 267 -8.62 1.96 -26.36
CA ASN A 267 -7.95 1.21 -25.30
C ASN A 267 -8.02 1.96 -23.98
N ILE A 268 -8.70 1.35 -23.02
CA ILE A 268 -8.50 1.61 -21.59
C ILE A 268 -7.06 1.23 -21.26
N SER A 269 -6.29 2.20 -20.78
CA SER A 269 -4.84 2.07 -20.58
C SER A 269 -4.50 1.13 -19.44
N THR A 270 -4.22 -0.12 -19.74
CA THR A 270 -3.64 -1.12 -18.81
C THR A 270 -2.11 -1.07 -18.75
N THR A 271 -1.51 0.08 -19.07
CA THR A 271 -0.05 0.22 -19.24
C THR A 271 0.77 0.13 -17.97
N SER A 272 0.15 0.24 -16.79
CA SER A 272 0.88 0.30 -15.51
C SER A 272 1.26 -1.06 -14.93
N LEU A 273 0.44 -2.09 -15.12
CA LEU A 273 0.76 -3.43 -14.58
C LEU A 273 1.84 -4.18 -15.38
N LYS A 274 1.99 -3.86 -16.67
CA LYS A 274 3.02 -4.45 -17.53
C LYS A 274 4.47 -4.10 -17.16
N LYS A 275 4.69 -3.07 -16.35
CA LYS A 275 6.04 -2.66 -15.93
C LYS A 275 6.62 -3.51 -14.81
N ALA A 276 5.80 -4.06 -13.92
CA ALA A 276 6.27 -4.92 -12.82
C ALA A 276 6.58 -6.36 -13.27
N THR A 277 6.01 -6.80 -14.42
CA THR A 277 6.23 -8.15 -14.99
C THR A 277 7.29 -8.20 -16.08
N ARG A 278 7.90 -7.07 -16.48
CA ARG A 278 8.87 -6.98 -17.59
C ARG A 278 10.26 -7.57 -17.33
N PHE A 279 10.52 -8.14 -16.17
CA PHE A 279 11.79 -8.81 -15.87
C PHE A 279 11.73 -10.35 -15.97
N ALA A 280 10.70 -10.93 -16.57
CA ALA A 280 10.69 -12.33 -16.93
C ALA A 280 11.14 -12.49 -18.38
N PRO A 281 12.12 -13.36 -18.71
CA PRO A 281 12.44 -13.67 -20.10
C PRO A 281 11.22 -14.33 -20.76
N GLU A 282 10.91 -13.84 -21.96
CA GLU A 282 9.83 -14.34 -22.82
C GLU A 282 10.03 -15.81 -23.19
N GLN A 283 9.43 -16.72 -22.45
CA GLN A 283 9.12 -18.07 -22.94
C GLN A 283 8.03 -18.68 -22.08
N GLY A 284 6.83 -18.86 -22.64
CA GLY A 284 5.71 -19.62 -22.06
C GLY A 284 4.58 -18.78 -21.46
N THR A 285 4.02 -17.85 -22.21
CA THR A 285 3.10 -16.81 -21.72
C THR A 285 1.60 -17.14 -21.71
N GLY A 286 1.18 -18.32 -22.14
CA GLY A 286 -0.26 -18.60 -22.34
C GLY A 286 -1.09 -18.88 -21.08
N THR A 287 -0.50 -19.38 -20.01
CA THR A 287 -1.23 -19.82 -18.79
C THR A 287 -1.09 -18.89 -17.59
N ARG A 288 -0.02 -18.10 -17.50
CA ARG A 288 0.24 -17.23 -16.35
C ARG A 288 -0.58 -15.93 -16.32
N GLU A 289 -0.95 -15.37 -17.48
CA GLU A 289 -1.78 -14.15 -17.56
C GLU A 289 -3.21 -14.38 -17.08
N ALA A 290 -3.70 -15.62 -17.20
CA ALA A 290 -5.05 -15.99 -16.81
C ALA A 290 -5.22 -16.18 -15.29
N GLU A 291 -4.17 -16.62 -14.58
CA GLU A 291 -4.22 -16.91 -13.14
C GLU A 291 -4.16 -15.65 -12.26
N GLY A 292 -3.61 -14.55 -12.79
CA GLY A 292 -3.50 -13.27 -12.06
C GLY A 292 -4.76 -12.41 -12.07
N ALA A 293 -5.65 -12.61 -13.01
CA ALA A 293 -6.78 -11.72 -13.26
C ALA A 293 -7.83 -11.70 -12.12
N ASP A 294 -8.09 -12.84 -11.49
CA ASP A 294 -9.07 -12.93 -10.40
C ASP A 294 -8.54 -12.30 -9.09
N THR A 295 -7.24 -12.41 -8.85
CA THR A 295 -6.59 -11.77 -7.70
C THR A 295 -6.41 -10.27 -7.89
N GLU A 296 -6.14 -9.83 -9.10
CA GLU A 296 -6.11 -8.42 -9.48
C GLU A 296 -7.49 -7.77 -9.29
N CYS A 297 -8.55 -8.48 -9.66
CA CYS A 297 -9.92 -8.06 -9.43
C CYS A 297 -10.21 -7.88 -7.93
N GLY A 298 -9.77 -8.80 -7.06
CA GLY A 298 -9.91 -8.69 -5.62
C GLY A 298 -9.17 -7.47 -5.04
N LEU A 299 -7.97 -7.21 -5.55
CA LEU A 299 -7.17 -6.03 -5.18
C LEU A 299 -7.88 -4.73 -5.60
N LEU A 300 -8.33 -4.65 -6.85
CA LEU A 300 -9.02 -3.47 -7.38
C LEU A 300 -10.30 -3.17 -6.62
N VAL A 301 -11.13 -4.20 -6.33
CA VAL A 301 -12.37 -4.02 -5.56
C VAL A 301 -12.08 -3.53 -4.14
N THR A 302 -11.02 -4.03 -3.51
CA THR A 302 -10.63 -3.58 -2.16
C THR A 302 -10.12 -2.14 -2.18
N ALA A 303 -9.34 -1.76 -3.19
CA ALA A 303 -8.86 -0.40 -3.37
C ALA A 303 -10.00 0.57 -3.69
N ALA A 304 -10.93 0.17 -4.57
CA ALA A 304 -12.12 0.93 -4.89
C ALA A 304 -13.03 1.15 -3.65
N PHE A 305 -13.12 0.13 -2.77
CA PHE A 305 -13.84 0.30 -1.50
C PHE A 305 -13.21 1.40 -0.64
N VAL A 306 -11.89 1.40 -0.48
CA VAL A 306 -11.17 2.45 0.29
C VAL A 306 -11.39 3.82 -0.33
N ALA A 307 -11.37 3.94 -1.66
CA ALA A 307 -11.66 5.20 -2.36
C ALA A 307 -13.10 5.68 -2.11
N LEU A 308 -14.08 4.77 -2.20
CA LEU A 308 -15.48 5.09 -1.94
C LEU A 308 -15.74 5.47 -0.48
N VAL A 309 -15.06 4.84 0.50
CA VAL A 309 -15.13 5.26 1.92
C VAL A 309 -14.72 6.71 2.06
N TYR A 310 -13.61 7.11 1.46
CA TYR A 310 -13.14 8.49 1.49
C TYR A 310 -14.14 9.49 0.85
N VAL A 311 -14.73 9.12 -0.28
CA VAL A 311 -15.78 9.93 -0.96
C VAL A 311 -17.00 10.08 -0.06
N GLU A 312 -17.47 8.98 0.54
CA GLU A 312 -18.64 8.99 1.42
C GLU A 312 -18.41 9.77 2.72
N GLU A 313 -17.22 9.73 3.30
CA GLU A 313 -16.87 10.56 4.45
C GLU A 313 -17.01 12.04 4.13
N GLY A 314 -16.51 12.48 2.97
CA GLY A 314 -16.63 13.87 2.53
C GLY A 314 -18.09 14.32 2.23
N ILE A 315 -18.94 13.40 1.79
CA ILE A 315 -20.38 13.66 1.57
C ILE A 315 -21.12 13.68 2.92
N LEU A 316 -20.82 12.71 3.79
CA LEU A 316 -21.47 12.58 5.09
C LEU A 316 -21.22 13.81 5.99
N ASP A 317 -20.03 14.39 5.92
CA ASP A 317 -19.68 15.62 6.66
C ASP A 317 -20.60 16.80 6.32
N ARG A 318 -21.10 16.85 5.09
CA ARG A 318 -22.03 17.88 4.61
C ARG A 318 -23.49 17.48 4.76
N ALA A 319 -23.83 16.22 4.53
CA ALA A 319 -25.20 15.72 4.54
C ALA A 319 -25.76 15.55 5.96
N VAL A 320 -24.88 15.25 6.95
CA VAL A 320 -25.29 15.07 8.36
C VAL A 320 -24.51 16.07 9.24
N PRO A 321 -25.05 17.28 9.46
CA PRO A 321 -24.34 18.33 10.22
C PRO A 321 -24.13 17.98 11.69
N VAL A 322 -24.94 17.09 12.26
CA VAL A 322 -24.85 16.67 13.68
C VAL A 322 -23.75 15.65 13.87
N PHE A 323 -22.61 16.09 14.40
CA PHE A 323 -21.39 15.27 14.57
C PHE A 323 -21.62 13.95 15.32
N GLU A 324 -22.39 13.98 16.41
CA GLU A 324 -22.66 12.78 17.23
C GLU A 324 -23.35 11.65 16.46
N ARG A 325 -24.10 11.96 15.41
CA ARG A 325 -24.82 10.97 14.59
C ARG A 325 -24.02 10.46 13.41
N ARG A 326 -22.97 11.15 12.97
CA ARG A 326 -22.14 10.76 11.82
C ARG A 326 -21.53 9.38 12.00
N ALA A 327 -20.94 9.10 13.16
CA ALA A 327 -20.31 7.81 13.43
C ALA A 327 -21.29 6.62 13.31
N GLN A 328 -22.54 6.82 13.74
CA GLN A 328 -23.57 5.79 13.61
C GLN A 328 -23.98 5.60 12.15
N VAL A 329 -24.24 6.69 11.43
CA VAL A 329 -24.63 6.66 10.02
C VAL A 329 -23.53 6.04 9.15
N HIS A 330 -22.27 6.41 9.38
CA HIS A 330 -21.11 5.87 8.70
C HIS A 330 -20.95 4.36 8.91
N ARG A 331 -21.12 3.92 10.15
CA ARG A 331 -21.12 2.48 10.50
C ARG A 331 -22.17 1.70 9.74
N ASP A 332 -23.43 2.17 9.79
CA ASP A 332 -24.55 1.49 9.14
C ASP A 332 -24.39 1.49 7.61
N LEU A 333 -23.81 2.56 7.04
CA LEU A 333 -23.54 2.71 5.61
C LEU A 333 -22.47 1.70 5.13
N LEU A 334 -21.37 1.55 5.86
CA LEU A 334 -20.24 0.72 5.43
C LEU A 334 -20.47 -0.78 5.64
N LYS A 335 -21.47 -1.17 6.39
CA LYS A 335 -21.73 -2.58 6.71
C LYS A 335 -21.93 -3.45 5.47
N ALA A 336 -22.80 -3.04 4.53
CA ALA A 336 -23.06 -3.82 3.32
C ALA A 336 -21.86 -3.81 2.35
N PRO A 337 -21.21 -2.69 2.04
CA PRO A 337 -20.03 -2.66 1.19
C PRO A 337 -18.85 -3.46 1.74
N LEU A 338 -18.54 -3.34 3.03
CA LEU A 338 -17.48 -4.11 3.65
C LEU A 338 -17.75 -5.62 3.61
N ASN A 339 -18.98 -6.04 3.90
CA ASN A 339 -19.36 -7.46 3.80
C ASN A 339 -19.18 -7.99 2.36
N TYR A 340 -19.47 -7.16 1.36
CA TYR A 340 -19.21 -7.50 -0.05
C TYR A 340 -17.72 -7.69 -0.32
N VAL A 341 -16.87 -6.76 0.13
CA VAL A 341 -15.41 -6.85 -0.02
C VAL A 341 -14.85 -8.09 0.67
N ILE A 342 -15.31 -8.40 1.90
CA ILE A 342 -14.89 -9.62 2.62
C ILE A 342 -15.25 -10.89 1.82
N LYS A 343 -16.44 -10.94 1.22
CA LYS A 343 -16.85 -12.05 0.34
C LYS A 343 -15.95 -12.17 -0.90
N VAL A 344 -15.65 -11.04 -1.56
CA VAL A 344 -14.75 -11.02 -2.71
C VAL A 344 -13.35 -11.48 -2.30
N LEU A 345 -12.78 -10.97 -1.20
CA LEU A 345 -11.48 -11.41 -0.69
C LEU A 345 -11.45 -12.90 -0.41
N THR A 346 -12.48 -13.42 0.27
CA THR A 346 -12.56 -14.84 0.60
C THR A 346 -12.62 -15.70 -0.67
N LYS A 347 -13.44 -15.28 -1.64
CA LYS A 347 -13.55 -15.95 -2.95
C LYS A 347 -12.22 -15.93 -3.69
N THR A 348 -11.58 -14.76 -3.80
CA THR A 348 -10.28 -14.61 -4.45
C THR A 348 -9.21 -15.52 -3.86
N VAL A 349 -9.16 -15.64 -2.52
CA VAL A 349 -8.20 -16.53 -1.84
C VAL A 349 -8.50 -18.02 -2.13
N GLN A 350 -9.77 -18.39 -2.23
CA GLN A 350 -10.19 -19.78 -2.51
C GLN A 350 -9.93 -20.18 -3.96
N GLU A 351 -10.19 -19.26 -4.90
CA GLU A 351 -10.06 -19.49 -6.35
C GLU A 351 -8.64 -19.23 -6.87
N SER A 352 -7.72 -18.67 -6.06
CA SER A 352 -6.33 -18.48 -6.44
C SER A 352 -5.62 -19.84 -6.61
N GLU A 353 -5.51 -20.28 -7.84
CA GLU A 353 -4.76 -21.48 -8.21
C GLU A 353 -3.27 -21.15 -8.40
N GLY A 354 -2.47 -21.32 -7.36
CA GLY A 354 -1.04 -21.57 -7.56
C GLY A 354 -0.09 -20.37 -7.72
N SER A 355 -0.51 -19.11 -7.70
CA SER A 355 0.41 -18.00 -7.95
C SER A 355 0.64 -17.08 -6.73
N LEU A 356 1.80 -17.23 -6.10
CA LEU A 356 2.27 -16.31 -5.06
C LEU A 356 2.37 -14.85 -5.60
N ALA A 357 2.75 -14.70 -6.87
CA ALA A 357 2.86 -13.41 -7.54
C ALA A 357 1.53 -12.64 -7.59
N ALA A 358 0.42 -13.35 -7.69
CA ALA A 358 -0.91 -12.76 -7.71
C ALA A 358 -1.39 -12.34 -6.31
N LEU A 359 -1.10 -13.12 -5.27
CA LEU A 359 -1.57 -12.86 -3.91
C LEU A 359 -0.76 -11.79 -3.15
N LEU A 360 0.53 -11.65 -3.42
CA LEU A 360 1.39 -10.70 -2.69
C LEU A 360 1.00 -9.23 -2.84
N PRO A 361 0.60 -8.72 -4.03
CA PRO A 361 0.07 -7.36 -4.17
C PRO A 361 -1.17 -7.12 -3.30
N LEU A 362 -2.11 -8.08 -3.30
CA LEU A 362 -3.31 -8.03 -2.49
C LEU A 362 -2.98 -8.05 -0.98
N LEU A 363 -2.09 -8.95 -0.56
CA LEU A 363 -1.65 -9.02 0.84
C LEU A 363 -0.95 -7.72 1.26
N ARG A 364 -0.09 -7.14 0.41
CA ARG A 364 0.57 -5.86 0.68
C ARG A 364 -0.45 -4.76 0.89
N PHE A 365 -1.45 -4.66 0.00
CA PHE A 365 -2.46 -3.63 0.06
C PHE A 365 -3.32 -3.74 1.33
N VAL A 366 -3.83 -4.94 1.62
CA VAL A 366 -4.67 -5.19 2.80
C VAL A 366 -3.88 -5.02 4.10
N ALA A 367 -2.63 -5.50 4.15
CA ALA A 367 -1.76 -5.35 5.32
C ALA A 367 -1.41 -3.90 5.61
N ALA A 368 -1.12 -3.09 4.58
CA ALA A 368 -0.84 -1.66 4.73
C ALA A 368 -2.03 -0.90 5.33
N ARG A 369 -3.26 -1.34 5.07
CA ARG A 369 -4.51 -0.72 5.55
C ARG A 369 -5.22 -1.52 6.61
N HIS A 370 -4.53 -2.50 7.20
CA HIS A 370 -5.12 -3.43 8.16
C HIS A 370 -5.78 -2.70 9.34
N VAL A 371 -5.12 -1.69 9.90
CA VAL A 371 -5.66 -0.90 11.02
C VAL A 371 -6.95 -0.18 10.63
N GLN A 372 -6.96 0.50 9.47
CA GLN A 372 -8.14 1.20 8.96
C GLN A 372 -9.31 0.22 8.70
N LEU A 373 -9.05 -0.86 7.98
CA LEU A 373 -10.07 -1.86 7.65
C LEU A 373 -10.57 -2.61 8.88
N SER A 374 -9.70 -2.89 9.87
CA SER A 374 -10.08 -3.49 11.14
C SER A 374 -11.00 -2.57 11.96
N THR A 375 -10.66 -1.28 12.05
CA THR A 375 -11.52 -0.30 12.73
C THR A 375 -12.89 -0.17 12.07
N ILE A 376 -12.97 -0.16 10.74
CA ILE A 376 -14.24 -0.16 10.01
C ILE A 376 -15.02 -1.45 10.29
N ALA A 377 -14.33 -2.59 10.29
CA ALA A 377 -14.94 -3.89 10.55
C ALA A 377 -15.47 -4.03 11.98
N GLU A 378 -14.74 -3.58 12.99
CA GLU A 378 -15.17 -3.50 14.39
C GLU A 378 -16.44 -2.65 14.51
N ASN A 379 -16.40 -1.44 13.94
CA ASN A 379 -17.55 -0.54 13.93
C ASN A 379 -18.77 -1.15 13.25
N ALA A 380 -18.60 -1.87 12.14
CA ALA A 380 -19.69 -2.52 11.41
C ALA A 380 -20.13 -3.89 11.99
N HIS A 381 -19.54 -4.36 13.08
CA HIS A 381 -19.72 -5.70 13.65
C HIS A 381 -19.36 -6.83 12.68
N LEU A 382 -18.33 -6.62 11.85
CA LEU A 382 -17.80 -7.58 10.87
C LEU A 382 -16.35 -7.94 11.17
N GLU A 383 -15.87 -7.71 12.39
CA GLU A 383 -14.48 -7.97 12.80
C GLU A 383 -14.05 -9.41 12.53
N GLN A 384 -14.83 -10.38 13.02
CA GLN A 384 -14.51 -11.80 12.88
C GLN A 384 -14.46 -12.27 11.42
N PRO A 385 -15.43 -11.95 10.54
CA PRO A 385 -15.34 -12.24 9.12
C PRO A 385 -14.11 -11.61 8.45
N TYR A 386 -13.78 -10.37 8.77
CA TYR A 386 -12.62 -9.69 8.21
C TYR A 386 -11.29 -10.34 8.65
N GLN A 387 -11.13 -10.60 9.94
CA GLN A 387 -9.93 -11.25 10.49
C GLN A 387 -9.76 -12.66 9.91
N SER A 388 -10.88 -13.40 9.72
CA SER A 388 -10.84 -14.71 9.07
C SER A 388 -10.36 -14.63 7.62
N ALA A 389 -10.85 -13.66 6.84
CA ALA A 389 -10.43 -13.45 5.45
C ALA A 389 -8.96 -13.04 5.36
N PHE A 390 -8.51 -12.10 6.20
CA PHE A 390 -7.12 -11.68 6.26
C PHE A 390 -6.17 -12.81 6.65
N ARG A 391 -6.55 -13.60 7.66
CA ARG A 391 -5.79 -14.78 8.06
C ARG A 391 -5.74 -15.84 6.96
N ALA A 392 -6.86 -16.09 6.27
CA ALA A 392 -6.90 -17.02 5.14
C ALA A 392 -5.94 -16.59 4.02
N LEU A 393 -5.90 -15.30 3.67
CA LEU A 393 -4.97 -14.73 2.69
C LEU A 393 -3.50 -14.96 3.12
N THR A 394 -3.18 -14.67 4.38
CA THR A 394 -1.83 -14.83 4.92
C THR A 394 -1.40 -16.31 4.95
N LEU A 395 -2.28 -17.21 5.40
CA LEU A 395 -2.03 -18.65 5.42
C LEU A 395 -1.86 -19.22 4.01
N ARG A 396 -2.62 -18.71 3.02
CA ARG A 396 -2.49 -19.14 1.63
C ARG A 396 -1.13 -18.77 1.05
N CYS A 397 -0.63 -17.56 1.31
CA CYS A 397 0.73 -17.17 0.95
C CYS A 397 1.79 -18.05 1.64
N SER A 398 1.59 -18.40 2.92
CA SER A 398 2.48 -19.29 3.65
C SER A 398 2.50 -20.71 3.07
N SER A 399 1.33 -21.25 2.67
CA SER A 399 1.26 -22.57 2.06
C SER A 399 2.01 -22.64 0.73
N TYR A 400 1.96 -21.60 -0.10
CA TYR A 400 2.76 -21.57 -1.35
C TYR A 400 4.25 -21.61 -1.12
N ILE A 401 4.74 -20.94 -0.07
CA ILE A 401 6.16 -21.00 0.29
C ILE A 401 6.52 -22.43 0.78
N ALA A 402 5.62 -23.08 1.52
CA ALA A 402 5.83 -24.46 1.96
C ALA A 402 5.82 -25.44 0.77
N ASP A 403 4.81 -25.32 -0.11
CA ASP A 403 4.65 -26.13 -1.32
C ASP A 403 5.86 -26.02 -2.27
N TYR A 404 6.55 -24.89 -2.29
CA TYR A 404 7.77 -24.72 -3.06
C TYR A 404 8.82 -25.79 -2.69
N PHE A 405 9.00 -26.06 -1.41
CA PHE A 405 9.97 -27.07 -0.95
C PHE A 405 9.50 -28.50 -1.23
N GLU A 406 8.21 -28.75 -1.18
CA GLU A 406 7.64 -30.08 -1.46
C GLU A 406 7.68 -30.39 -2.95
N ARG A 407 7.30 -29.45 -3.82
CA ARG A 407 7.33 -29.64 -5.29
C ARG A 407 8.76 -29.78 -5.83
N GLY A 408 9.72 -29.05 -5.28
CA GLY A 408 11.12 -29.17 -5.67
C GLY A 408 11.73 -30.56 -5.37
N ALA A 409 11.23 -31.23 -4.33
CA ALA A 409 11.64 -32.60 -3.99
C ALA A 409 10.87 -33.65 -4.82
N GLY A 410 9.73 -33.29 -5.43
CA GLY A 410 8.84 -34.18 -6.14
C GLY A 410 9.33 -34.55 -7.56
N THR A 411 8.90 -35.72 -7.98
CA THR A 411 9.23 -36.43 -9.22
C THR A 411 8.71 -35.79 -10.50
N GLU A 412 8.00 -34.66 -10.44
CA GLU A 412 7.31 -34.09 -11.60
C GLU A 412 8.24 -33.44 -12.65
N VAL A 413 9.44 -33.04 -12.28
CA VAL A 413 10.41 -32.48 -13.24
C VAL A 413 11.50 -33.52 -13.54
N LYS A 414 11.11 -34.62 -14.20
CA LYS A 414 12.08 -35.58 -14.78
C LYS A 414 12.84 -35.02 -15.98
N PHE A 415 12.46 -33.85 -16.46
CA PHE A 415 13.10 -33.20 -17.59
C PHE A 415 14.47 -32.68 -17.16
N VAL A 416 15.49 -33.13 -17.85
CA VAL A 416 16.84 -32.61 -17.79
C VAL A 416 17.22 -32.15 -19.18
N PRO A 417 17.74 -30.93 -19.39
CA PRO A 417 18.12 -30.44 -20.70
C PRO A 417 19.18 -31.34 -21.33
N SER A 418 18.89 -31.89 -22.52
CA SER A 418 19.81 -32.80 -23.20
C SER A 418 21.09 -32.13 -23.71
N ASP A 419 21.15 -30.82 -23.69
CA ASP A 419 22.25 -29.95 -24.13
C ASP A 419 23.06 -29.35 -22.98
N GLY A 420 22.69 -29.63 -21.72
CA GLY A 420 23.33 -29.07 -20.54
C GLY A 420 22.92 -27.61 -20.21
N ASN A 421 21.85 -27.12 -20.81
CA ASN A 421 21.35 -25.76 -20.58
C ASN A 421 20.86 -25.54 -19.13
N VAL A 422 20.52 -24.27 -18.80
CA VAL A 422 19.96 -23.89 -17.52
C VAL A 422 18.62 -24.60 -17.27
N HIS A 423 18.49 -25.20 -16.10
CA HIS A 423 17.26 -25.90 -15.72
C HIS A 423 16.13 -24.90 -15.40
N PRO A 424 14.88 -25.13 -15.87
CA PRO A 424 13.76 -24.22 -15.60
C PRO A 424 13.52 -23.91 -14.12
N VAL A 425 13.81 -24.87 -13.23
CA VAL A 425 13.72 -24.68 -11.77
C VAL A 425 14.64 -23.57 -11.28
N THR A 426 15.82 -23.39 -11.88
CA THR A 426 16.76 -22.32 -11.51
C THR A 426 16.14 -20.93 -11.75
N ALA A 427 15.62 -20.70 -12.96
CA ALA A 427 14.95 -19.46 -13.31
C ALA A 427 13.69 -19.23 -12.43
N SER A 428 12.87 -20.26 -12.26
CA SER A 428 11.67 -20.19 -11.41
C SER A 428 11.99 -19.85 -9.95
N THR A 429 13.04 -20.46 -9.38
CA THR A 429 13.48 -20.15 -8.00
C THR A 429 13.96 -18.72 -7.87
N LEU A 430 14.82 -18.25 -8.80
CA LEU A 430 15.33 -16.88 -8.76
C LEU A 430 14.22 -15.85 -8.95
N ASN A 431 13.26 -16.11 -9.84
CA ASN A 431 12.07 -15.27 -9.99
C ASN A 431 11.24 -15.22 -8.70
N THR A 432 11.11 -16.34 -7.99
CA THR A 432 10.40 -16.39 -6.70
C THR A 432 11.17 -15.60 -5.62
N LEU A 433 12.50 -15.74 -5.55
CA LEU A 433 13.34 -14.96 -4.64
C LEU A 433 13.24 -13.46 -4.91
N TYR A 434 13.28 -13.06 -6.21
CA TYR A 434 13.11 -11.69 -6.63
C TYR A 434 11.74 -11.14 -6.21
N LEU A 435 10.68 -11.89 -6.47
CA LEU A 435 9.31 -11.52 -6.06
C LEU A 435 9.22 -11.34 -4.54
N LEU A 436 9.72 -12.29 -3.77
CA LEU A 436 9.72 -12.21 -2.31
C LEU A 436 10.54 -11.03 -1.80
N SER A 437 11.68 -10.72 -2.45
CA SER A 437 12.50 -9.55 -2.13
C SER A 437 11.73 -8.24 -2.33
N HIS A 438 10.98 -8.13 -3.43
CA HIS A 438 10.13 -6.96 -3.72
C HIS A 438 9.05 -6.75 -2.66
N TYR A 439 8.50 -7.82 -2.11
CA TYR A 439 7.47 -7.79 -1.04
C TYR A 439 8.05 -8.09 0.35
N ARG A 440 9.37 -7.90 0.55
CA ARG A 440 10.11 -8.26 1.78
C ARG A 440 9.37 -7.90 3.06
N GLN A 441 8.89 -6.67 3.16
CA GLN A 441 8.31 -6.15 4.39
C GLN A 441 7.01 -6.89 4.78
N VAL A 442 6.10 -7.07 3.84
CA VAL A 442 4.84 -7.75 4.11
C VAL A 442 5.02 -9.25 4.29
N VAL A 443 5.91 -9.87 3.52
CA VAL A 443 6.23 -11.31 3.66
C VAL A 443 6.84 -11.58 5.04
N THR A 444 7.80 -10.78 5.47
CA THR A 444 8.42 -10.94 6.79
C THR A 444 7.41 -10.77 7.93
N ASN A 445 6.63 -9.67 7.89
CA ASN A 445 5.75 -9.29 8.99
C ASN A 445 4.47 -10.12 9.08
N GLN A 446 3.93 -10.59 7.95
CA GLN A 446 2.64 -11.27 7.91
C GLN A 446 2.79 -12.78 7.67
N VAL A 447 3.68 -13.21 6.77
CA VAL A 447 3.75 -14.60 6.35
C VAL A 447 4.77 -15.39 7.18
N LEU A 448 6.01 -14.90 7.26
CA LEU A 448 7.09 -15.63 7.96
C LEU A 448 6.93 -15.56 9.48
N SER A 449 6.40 -14.48 10.01
CA SER A 449 6.11 -14.33 11.45
C SER A 449 5.14 -15.38 11.99
N LEU A 450 4.27 -15.96 11.16
CA LEU A 450 3.33 -17.02 11.58
C LEU A 450 4.06 -18.27 12.10
N ASN A 451 5.21 -18.59 11.52
CA ASN A 451 5.98 -19.79 11.81
C ASN A 451 7.32 -19.47 12.51
N ALA A 452 7.55 -18.21 12.88
CA ALA A 452 8.76 -17.77 13.57
C ALA A 452 8.80 -18.28 15.01
N GLN A 453 9.99 -18.64 15.49
CA GLN A 453 10.18 -18.99 16.89
C GLN A 453 10.07 -17.72 17.77
N PRO A 454 9.61 -17.83 19.02
CA PRO A 454 9.35 -16.69 19.91
C PRO A 454 10.53 -15.71 20.09
N ASN A 455 11.77 -16.19 19.92
CA ASN A 455 13.00 -15.40 20.11
C ASN A 455 13.73 -15.09 18.80
N GLU A 456 13.12 -15.35 17.65
CA GLU A 456 13.77 -15.17 16.36
C GLU A 456 13.64 -13.73 15.88
N PRO A 457 14.75 -13.02 15.58
CA PRO A 457 14.70 -11.67 15.06
C PRO A 457 14.00 -11.63 13.70
N ALA A 458 12.98 -10.78 13.55
CA ALA A 458 12.23 -10.64 12.31
C ALA A 458 13.12 -10.33 11.08
N GLY A 459 14.23 -9.60 11.29
CA GLY A 459 15.19 -9.29 10.23
C GLY A 459 15.87 -10.52 9.61
N LEU A 460 16.03 -11.61 10.36
CA LEU A 460 16.68 -12.83 9.88
C LEU A 460 15.74 -13.83 9.20
N LEU A 461 14.42 -13.63 9.27
CA LEU A 461 13.45 -14.57 8.69
C LEU A 461 13.58 -14.67 7.16
N MET A 462 13.68 -13.54 6.48
CA MET A 462 13.83 -13.51 5.03
C MET A 462 15.20 -14.03 4.57
N PRO A 463 16.34 -13.63 5.14
CA PRO A 463 17.64 -14.19 4.82
C PRO A 463 17.69 -15.71 4.99
N LYS A 464 17.11 -16.25 6.06
CA LYS A 464 17.02 -17.69 6.28
C LYS A 464 16.19 -18.41 5.22
N LEU A 465 15.02 -17.84 4.86
CA LEU A 465 14.18 -18.38 3.80
C LEU A 465 14.97 -18.45 2.48
N PHE A 466 15.63 -17.36 2.10
CA PHE A 466 16.41 -17.28 0.87
C PHE A 466 17.56 -18.28 0.85
N ALA A 467 18.31 -18.38 1.95
CA ALA A 467 19.38 -19.38 2.07
C ALA A 467 18.84 -20.81 1.96
N LYS A 468 17.68 -21.09 2.58
CA LYS A 468 17.02 -22.39 2.50
C LYS A 468 16.57 -22.70 1.05
N MET A 469 16.00 -21.72 0.34
CA MET A 469 15.57 -21.88 -1.06
C MET A 469 16.77 -22.15 -1.98
N LEU A 470 17.85 -21.40 -1.85
CA LEU A 470 19.08 -21.63 -2.64
C LEU A 470 19.75 -22.96 -2.30
N SER A 471 19.77 -23.36 -1.03
CA SER A 471 20.27 -24.69 -0.63
C SER A 471 19.43 -25.80 -1.24
N HIS A 472 18.09 -25.66 -1.19
CA HIS A 472 17.18 -26.62 -1.82
C HIS A 472 17.40 -26.71 -3.33
N LEU A 473 17.50 -25.57 -4.01
CA LEU A 473 17.85 -25.51 -5.44
C LEU A 473 19.17 -26.23 -5.71
N GLY A 474 20.21 -25.99 -4.90
CA GLY A 474 21.49 -26.66 -5.05
C GLY A 474 21.41 -28.20 -4.91
N HIS A 475 20.56 -28.71 -4.01
CA HIS A 475 20.30 -30.14 -3.90
C HIS A 475 19.56 -30.68 -5.13
N VAL A 476 18.56 -30.00 -5.62
CA VAL A 476 17.82 -30.40 -6.82
C VAL A 476 18.74 -30.44 -8.03
N LEU A 477 19.52 -29.38 -8.26
CA LEU A 477 20.47 -29.31 -9.38
C LEU A 477 21.54 -30.42 -9.33
N ARG A 478 22.07 -30.71 -8.16
CA ARG A 478 23.02 -31.81 -7.99
C ARG A 478 22.40 -33.16 -8.32
N ALA A 479 21.21 -33.45 -7.78
CA ALA A 479 20.51 -34.69 -8.09
C ALA A 479 20.18 -34.82 -9.61
N ARG A 480 19.96 -33.70 -10.29
CA ARG A 480 19.75 -33.70 -11.76
C ARG A 480 21.05 -33.88 -12.53
N ALA A 481 22.15 -33.24 -12.10
CA ALA A 481 23.47 -33.43 -12.69
C ALA A 481 23.89 -34.89 -12.65
N GLU A 482 23.58 -35.62 -11.57
CA GLU A 482 23.89 -37.05 -11.40
C GLU A 482 23.08 -37.97 -12.35
N THR A 483 22.02 -37.45 -13.01
CA THR A 483 21.23 -38.22 -13.99
C THR A 483 21.85 -38.26 -15.40
N TYR A 484 22.86 -37.41 -15.69
CA TYR A 484 23.56 -37.47 -16.97
C TYR A 484 24.54 -38.65 -17.02
N ASP A 485 24.50 -39.42 -18.08
CA ASP A 485 25.47 -40.49 -18.34
C ASP A 485 26.87 -39.93 -18.67
N ASP A 486 26.91 -38.75 -19.26
CA ASP A 486 28.15 -38.06 -19.62
C ASP A 486 28.56 -37.07 -18.54
N PRO A 487 29.68 -37.30 -17.84
CA PRO A 487 30.17 -36.38 -16.81
C PRO A 487 30.58 -35.03 -17.33
N THR A 488 30.91 -34.90 -18.63
CA THR A 488 31.24 -33.63 -19.27
C THR A 488 29.98 -32.77 -19.41
N LEU A 489 28.87 -33.37 -19.84
CA LEU A 489 27.58 -32.72 -19.95
C LEU A 489 27.04 -32.35 -18.58
N ALA A 490 27.21 -33.18 -17.57
CA ALA A 490 26.90 -32.89 -16.16
C ALA A 490 27.66 -31.65 -15.64
N ALA A 491 28.96 -31.55 -16.03
CA ALA A 491 29.77 -30.37 -15.68
C ALA A 491 29.26 -29.09 -16.37
N ILE A 492 28.90 -29.13 -17.66
CA ILE A 492 28.30 -28.01 -18.41
C ILE A 492 26.98 -27.60 -17.80
N PHE A 493 26.08 -28.53 -17.49
CA PHE A 493 24.82 -28.25 -16.81
C PHE A 493 25.03 -27.53 -15.48
N SER A 494 25.95 -28.04 -14.64
CA SER A 494 26.28 -27.45 -13.35
C SER A 494 26.91 -26.06 -13.50
N LEU A 495 27.75 -25.87 -14.52
CA LEU A 495 28.40 -24.62 -14.87
C LEU A 495 27.36 -23.55 -15.26
N ASN A 496 26.46 -23.89 -16.20
CA ASN A 496 25.41 -22.98 -16.66
C ASN A 496 24.50 -22.53 -15.53
N ASN A 497 24.04 -23.47 -14.69
CA ASN A 497 23.16 -23.15 -13.56
C ASN A 497 23.86 -22.30 -12.50
N SER A 498 25.13 -22.62 -12.17
CA SER A 498 25.92 -21.82 -11.20
C SER A 498 26.18 -20.41 -11.72
N ASN A 499 26.49 -20.26 -13.01
CA ASN A 499 26.67 -18.95 -13.64
C ASN A 499 25.39 -18.12 -13.66
N TYR A 500 24.27 -18.76 -14.00
CA TYR A 500 22.95 -18.09 -14.00
C TYR A 500 22.58 -17.57 -12.61
N ILE A 501 22.84 -18.36 -11.56
CA ILE A 501 22.63 -17.93 -10.16
C ILE A 501 23.59 -16.79 -9.80
N ALA A 502 24.89 -16.93 -10.12
CA ALA A 502 25.89 -15.90 -9.82
C ALA A 502 25.57 -14.56 -10.46
N LYS A 503 25.11 -14.56 -11.72
CA LYS A 503 24.68 -13.34 -12.43
C LYS A 503 23.46 -12.71 -11.78
N ALA A 504 22.43 -13.49 -11.46
CA ALA A 504 21.23 -13.01 -10.77
C ALA A 504 21.54 -12.41 -9.39
N LEU A 505 22.48 -12.99 -8.66
CA LEU A 505 22.95 -12.45 -7.37
C LEU A 505 23.83 -11.20 -7.54
N GLY A 506 24.63 -11.15 -8.61
CA GLY A 506 25.51 -10.02 -8.91
C GLY A 506 24.78 -8.80 -9.47
N ASP A 507 23.55 -8.96 -9.93
CA ASP A 507 22.72 -7.86 -10.41
C ASP A 507 22.23 -7.02 -9.22
N GLU A 508 22.75 -5.78 -9.12
CA GLU A 508 22.38 -4.84 -8.06
C GLU A 508 20.89 -4.49 -8.09
N SER A 509 20.27 -4.50 -9.27
CA SER A 509 18.84 -4.20 -9.43
C SER A 509 17.95 -5.28 -8.82
N SER A 510 18.45 -6.50 -8.65
CA SER A 510 17.72 -7.62 -8.07
C SER A 510 17.43 -7.46 -6.57
N GLY A 511 18.27 -6.72 -5.85
CA GLY A 511 18.19 -6.59 -4.39
C GLY A 511 18.38 -7.90 -3.61
N LEU A 512 18.76 -9.01 -4.26
CA LEU A 512 18.91 -10.33 -3.62
C LEU A 512 20.17 -10.43 -2.77
N LEU A 513 21.29 -9.92 -3.28
CA LEU A 513 22.58 -10.04 -2.64
C LEU A 513 22.63 -9.39 -1.25
N PRO A 514 22.11 -8.17 -1.04
CA PRO A 514 22.08 -7.58 0.31
C PRO A 514 21.35 -8.44 1.33
N VAL A 515 20.19 -9.02 0.94
CA VAL A 515 19.39 -9.89 1.81
C VAL A 515 20.16 -11.17 2.17
N LEU A 516 20.78 -11.81 1.19
CA LEU A 516 21.52 -13.05 1.39
C LEU A 516 22.81 -12.85 2.21
N ARG A 517 23.48 -11.72 2.05
CA ARG A 517 24.67 -11.36 2.82
C ARG A 517 24.43 -11.29 4.33
N GLU A 518 23.22 -10.96 4.75
CA GLU A 518 22.82 -10.96 6.17
C GLU A 518 22.98 -12.36 6.79
N GLN A 519 22.79 -13.43 6.01
CA GLN A 519 22.96 -14.82 6.44
C GLN A 519 24.32 -15.42 6.04
N ASN A 520 24.82 -15.09 4.85
CA ASN A 520 26.09 -15.57 4.33
C ASN A 520 26.80 -14.48 3.52
N ALA A 521 27.81 -13.85 4.13
CA ALA A 521 28.57 -12.76 3.51
C ALA A 521 29.29 -13.17 2.20
N HIS A 522 29.61 -14.47 2.05
CA HIS A 522 30.40 -15.00 0.94
C HIS A 522 29.57 -15.76 -0.11
N ILE A 523 28.26 -15.61 -0.11
CA ILE A 523 27.37 -16.40 -0.99
C ILE A 523 27.69 -16.22 -2.49
N LEU A 524 28.01 -15.01 -2.93
CA LEU A 524 28.40 -14.76 -4.32
C LEU A 524 29.75 -15.45 -4.63
N GLN A 525 30.74 -15.36 -3.73
CA GLN A 525 32.04 -16.01 -3.90
C GLN A 525 31.88 -17.53 -3.99
N PHE A 526 30.99 -18.12 -3.20
CA PHE A 526 30.67 -19.53 -3.29
C PHE A 526 30.27 -19.97 -4.70
N TYR A 527 29.39 -19.20 -5.38
CA TYR A 527 28.99 -19.52 -6.76
C TYR A 527 30.11 -19.25 -7.78
N LEU A 528 30.93 -18.22 -7.56
CA LEU A 528 32.09 -17.93 -8.42
C LEU A 528 33.14 -19.08 -8.31
N ASP A 529 33.36 -19.58 -7.11
CA ASP A 529 34.27 -20.73 -6.90
C ASP A 529 33.67 -22.00 -7.51
N ALA A 530 32.36 -22.22 -7.40
CA ALA A 530 31.66 -23.31 -8.05
C ALA A 530 31.80 -23.28 -9.58
N ILE A 531 31.69 -22.10 -10.21
CA ILE A 531 31.94 -21.91 -11.63
C ILE A 531 33.36 -22.36 -12.00
N GLN A 532 34.39 -21.94 -11.26
CA GLN A 532 35.77 -22.35 -11.52
C GLN A 532 35.97 -23.85 -11.37
N LYS A 533 35.32 -24.44 -10.36
CA LYS A 533 35.32 -25.88 -10.15
C LYS A 533 34.72 -26.64 -11.34
N HIS A 534 33.52 -26.22 -11.81
CA HIS A 534 32.86 -26.88 -12.93
C HIS A 534 33.58 -26.67 -14.27
N ILE A 535 34.24 -25.52 -14.47
CA ILE A 535 35.17 -25.36 -15.61
C ILE A 535 36.33 -26.37 -15.52
N SER A 536 36.89 -26.59 -14.33
CA SER A 536 37.94 -27.57 -14.14
C SER A 536 37.47 -29.01 -14.38
N GLU A 537 36.25 -29.33 -13.95
CA GLU A 537 35.59 -30.60 -14.23
C GLU A 537 35.35 -30.80 -15.74
N TYR A 538 34.88 -29.77 -16.43
CA TYR A 538 34.75 -29.78 -17.90
C TYR A 538 36.13 -30.00 -18.59
N MET A 539 37.17 -29.31 -18.12
CA MET A 539 38.52 -29.41 -18.71
C MET A 539 39.10 -30.85 -18.60
N ALA A 540 38.61 -31.66 -17.65
CA ALA A 540 39.00 -33.05 -17.54
C ALA A 540 38.62 -33.86 -18.81
N SER A 541 37.59 -33.47 -19.57
CA SER A 541 37.21 -34.09 -20.82
C SER A 541 38.27 -33.96 -21.93
N TRP A 542 39.16 -32.96 -21.80
CA TRP A 542 40.26 -32.72 -22.72
C TRP A 542 41.54 -33.47 -22.36
N TYR A 543 41.62 -34.10 -21.16
CA TYR A 543 42.79 -34.88 -20.76
C TYR A 543 43.15 -36.04 -21.72
N PRO A 544 42.21 -36.84 -22.27
CA PRO A 544 42.54 -37.83 -23.25
C PRO A 544 43.26 -37.26 -24.48
N VAL A 545 42.77 -36.10 -25.00
CA VAL A 545 43.41 -35.38 -26.13
C VAL A 545 44.85 -34.99 -25.74
N LEU A 546 45.03 -34.37 -24.60
CA LEU A 546 46.33 -33.89 -24.13
C LEU A 546 47.32 -35.08 -23.85
N GLN A 547 46.83 -36.19 -23.31
CA GLN A 547 47.64 -37.38 -23.06
C GLN A 547 48.28 -37.93 -24.32
N THR A 548 47.61 -37.81 -25.49
CA THR A 548 48.17 -38.31 -26.77
C THR A 548 49.44 -37.61 -27.15
N ILE A 549 49.66 -36.36 -26.70
CA ILE A 549 50.79 -35.50 -27.11
C ILE A 549 51.72 -35.14 -25.95
N THR A 550 51.52 -35.67 -24.73
CA THR A 550 52.38 -35.38 -23.58
C THR A 550 53.81 -35.85 -23.79
N ALA A 551 54.04 -36.94 -24.49
CA ALA A 551 55.35 -37.50 -24.77
C ALA A 551 56.13 -36.79 -25.90
N VAL A 552 55.59 -35.75 -26.52
CA VAL A 552 56.20 -35.01 -27.61
C VAL A 552 57.61 -34.52 -27.28
N ASP A 553 57.80 -33.97 -26.10
CA ASP A 553 59.08 -33.39 -25.67
C ASP A 553 60.15 -34.48 -25.46
N GLN A 554 59.76 -35.70 -25.10
CA GLN A 554 60.67 -36.84 -24.82
C GLN A 554 60.95 -37.72 -26.07
N MET A 555 60.25 -37.48 -27.17
CA MET A 555 60.34 -38.30 -28.37
C MET A 555 61.66 -38.05 -29.13
N HIS A 556 62.32 -39.12 -29.55
CA HIS A 556 63.56 -39.03 -30.32
C HIS A 556 63.27 -38.42 -31.71
N PRO A 557 64.12 -37.49 -32.22
CA PRO A 557 63.88 -36.76 -33.47
C PRO A 557 63.74 -37.65 -34.73
N GLU A 558 64.22 -38.90 -34.69
CA GLU A 558 64.19 -39.82 -35.84
C GLU A 558 63.04 -40.82 -35.82
N ASP A 559 62.25 -40.90 -34.79
CA ASP A 559 61.16 -41.89 -34.68
C ASP A 559 59.86 -41.43 -35.39
N ARG A 560 59.90 -41.65 -36.72
CA ARG A 560 58.77 -41.28 -37.62
C ARG A 560 57.51 -42.10 -37.32
N VAL A 561 57.62 -43.36 -36.90
CA VAL A 561 56.48 -44.25 -36.62
C VAL A 561 55.75 -43.78 -35.37
N ALA A 562 56.48 -43.49 -34.33
CA ALA A 562 55.92 -42.97 -33.09
C ALA A 562 55.26 -41.57 -33.32
N MET A 563 55.89 -40.70 -34.13
CA MET A 563 55.32 -39.41 -34.49
C MET A 563 54.00 -39.55 -35.27
N ARG A 564 53.97 -40.45 -36.25
CA ARG A 564 52.74 -40.72 -37.04
C ARG A 564 51.62 -41.26 -36.16
N ASN A 565 51.92 -42.21 -35.27
CA ASN A 565 50.96 -42.79 -34.32
C ASN A 565 50.42 -41.73 -33.38
N MET A 566 51.26 -40.83 -32.91
CA MET A 566 50.90 -39.72 -32.05
C MET A 566 49.94 -38.71 -32.75
N ILE A 567 50.28 -38.29 -33.97
CA ILE A 567 49.45 -37.42 -34.80
C ILE A 567 48.06 -38.07 -35.04
N THR A 568 48.07 -39.37 -35.38
CA THR A 568 46.81 -40.10 -35.65
C THR A 568 45.96 -40.23 -34.38
N ALA A 569 46.61 -40.56 -33.24
CA ALA A 569 45.93 -40.66 -31.93
C ALA A 569 45.33 -39.31 -31.50
N PHE A 570 46.12 -38.20 -31.61
CA PHE A 570 45.63 -36.84 -31.31
C PHE A 570 44.43 -36.48 -32.17
N THR A 571 44.55 -36.65 -33.49
CA THR A 571 43.47 -36.31 -34.45
C THR A 571 42.17 -37.06 -34.13
N ARG A 572 42.30 -38.36 -33.85
CA ARG A 572 41.16 -39.20 -33.45
C ARG A 572 40.50 -38.71 -32.15
N GLU A 573 41.25 -38.52 -31.10
CA GLU A 573 40.73 -38.10 -29.79
C GLU A 573 40.16 -36.69 -29.82
N PHE A 574 40.82 -35.76 -30.56
CA PHE A 574 40.33 -34.43 -30.78
C PHE A 574 39.00 -34.42 -31.51
N GLU A 575 38.90 -35.09 -32.67
CA GLU A 575 37.65 -35.19 -33.43
C GLU A 575 36.53 -35.87 -32.63
N GLN A 576 36.84 -36.89 -31.88
CA GLN A 576 35.88 -37.56 -31.03
C GLN A 576 35.36 -36.65 -29.92
N THR A 577 36.25 -35.91 -29.26
CA THR A 577 35.88 -34.93 -28.19
C THR A 577 35.05 -33.78 -28.73
N VAL A 578 35.48 -33.18 -29.85
CA VAL A 578 34.72 -32.10 -30.51
C VAL A 578 33.36 -32.59 -30.99
N SER A 579 33.29 -33.78 -31.55
CA SER A 579 32.04 -34.35 -32.04
C SER A 579 31.06 -34.66 -30.88
N ALA A 580 31.55 -35.20 -29.76
CA ALA A 580 30.75 -35.47 -28.60
C ALA A 580 30.16 -34.13 -28.00
N GLN A 581 30.94 -33.05 -28.05
CA GLN A 581 30.58 -31.77 -27.46
C GLN A 581 29.79 -30.82 -28.40
N ARG A 582 29.51 -31.23 -29.68
CA ARG A 582 28.75 -30.40 -30.63
C ARG A 582 27.35 -30.05 -30.16
N GLY A 583 26.75 -30.92 -29.35
CA GLY A 583 25.39 -30.70 -28.82
C GLY A 583 25.34 -29.96 -27.50
N TYR A 584 26.49 -29.57 -26.94
CA TYR A 584 26.51 -28.88 -25.64
C TYR A 584 26.23 -27.39 -25.81
N CYS A 585 25.44 -26.83 -24.90
CA CYS A 585 25.08 -25.42 -24.91
C CYS A 585 25.70 -24.71 -23.68
N VAL A 586 26.41 -23.61 -23.91
CA VAL A 586 26.76 -22.66 -22.87
C VAL A 586 26.05 -21.35 -23.20
N THR A 587 24.96 -21.06 -22.50
CA THR A 587 24.04 -19.98 -22.81
C THR A 587 24.62 -18.58 -22.68
N ASP A 588 25.61 -18.41 -21.79
CA ASP A 588 26.27 -17.14 -21.58
C ASP A 588 27.48 -17.00 -22.51
N PRO A 589 27.48 -16.01 -23.45
CA PRO A 589 28.58 -15.82 -24.38
C PRO A 589 29.93 -15.57 -23.69
N VAL A 590 29.93 -14.78 -22.60
CA VAL A 590 31.15 -14.45 -21.86
C VAL A 590 31.73 -15.71 -21.19
N LEU A 591 30.85 -16.55 -20.63
CA LEU A 591 31.28 -17.82 -20.05
C LEU A 591 31.75 -18.79 -21.12
N ALA A 592 31.08 -18.89 -22.26
CA ALA A 592 31.48 -19.71 -23.40
C ALA A 592 32.91 -19.34 -23.88
N ASP A 593 33.17 -18.06 -24.04
CA ASP A 593 34.50 -17.55 -24.43
C ASP A 593 35.57 -17.87 -23.36
N GLN A 594 35.25 -17.72 -22.07
CA GLN A 594 36.19 -18.09 -21.01
C GLN A 594 36.53 -19.57 -21.05
N VAL A 595 35.57 -20.45 -21.33
CA VAL A 595 35.82 -21.89 -21.46
C VAL A 595 36.65 -22.17 -22.72
N ARG A 596 36.32 -21.58 -23.87
CA ARG A 596 37.07 -21.71 -25.12
C ARG A 596 38.52 -21.28 -24.93
N VAL A 597 38.77 -20.13 -24.29
CA VAL A 597 40.10 -19.60 -24.02
C VAL A 597 40.91 -20.60 -23.16
N LYS A 598 40.29 -21.24 -22.14
CA LYS A 598 40.97 -22.26 -21.33
C LYS A 598 41.30 -23.50 -22.13
N VAL A 599 40.37 -23.96 -22.99
CA VAL A 599 40.63 -25.10 -23.89
C VAL A 599 41.77 -24.78 -24.84
N LYS A 600 41.75 -23.61 -25.49
CA LYS A 600 42.83 -23.16 -26.38
C LYS A 600 44.16 -23.09 -25.65
N ALA A 601 44.19 -22.47 -24.47
CA ALA A 601 45.42 -22.37 -23.66
C ALA A 601 46.02 -23.71 -23.27
N ALA A 602 45.19 -24.76 -23.14
CA ALA A 602 45.67 -26.12 -22.85
C ALA A 602 46.10 -26.91 -24.08
N VAL A 603 45.30 -26.84 -25.19
CA VAL A 603 45.46 -27.72 -26.35
C VAL A 603 46.37 -27.12 -27.40
N VAL A 604 46.21 -25.85 -27.76
CA VAL A 604 46.92 -25.22 -28.91
C VAL A 604 48.44 -25.21 -28.71
N PRO A 605 49.01 -24.80 -27.55
CA PRO A 605 50.46 -24.79 -27.36
C PRO A 605 51.09 -26.17 -27.42
N MET A 606 50.39 -27.18 -26.91
CA MET A 606 50.88 -28.57 -26.95
C MET A 606 50.86 -29.13 -28.35
N TYR A 607 49.78 -28.84 -29.12
CA TYR A 607 49.70 -29.20 -30.54
C TYR A 607 50.72 -28.47 -31.40
N ALA A 608 50.99 -27.18 -31.14
CA ALA A 608 52.02 -26.42 -31.83
C ALA A 608 53.41 -27.05 -31.71
N LYS A 609 53.77 -27.61 -30.54
CA LYS A 609 54.97 -28.35 -30.34
C LYS A 609 55.03 -29.62 -31.21
N LEU A 610 53.91 -30.39 -31.25
CA LEU A 610 53.77 -31.56 -32.09
C LEU A 610 53.91 -31.20 -33.57
N TYR A 611 53.22 -30.19 -34.00
CA TYR A 611 53.22 -29.68 -35.37
C TYR A 611 54.59 -29.23 -35.84
N ASN A 612 55.27 -28.41 -35.06
CA ASN A 612 56.61 -27.92 -35.34
C ASN A 612 57.67 -29.03 -35.36
N LYS A 613 57.55 -29.99 -34.43
CA LYS A 613 58.44 -31.15 -34.41
C LYS A 613 58.26 -32.10 -35.60
N ALA A 614 56.97 -32.31 -35.98
CA ALA A 614 56.65 -33.07 -37.15
C ALA A 614 57.14 -32.45 -38.48
N ASN A 615 57.07 -31.13 -38.61
CA ASN A 615 57.58 -30.38 -39.79
C ASN A 615 59.11 -30.27 -39.84
N ALA A 616 59.81 -30.34 -38.69
CA ALA A 616 61.26 -30.32 -38.62
C ALA A 616 61.93 -31.68 -39.03
N LEU A 617 61.18 -32.77 -39.09
CA LEU A 617 61.70 -34.08 -39.47
C LEU A 617 62.05 -34.11 -40.96
N THR A 618 63.27 -34.43 -41.33
CA THR A 618 63.75 -34.59 -42.70
C THR A 618 62.91 -35.64 -43.46
N GLY A 619 62.22 -35.24 -44.52
CA GLY A 619 61.27 -36.05 -45.24
C GLY A 619 59.80 -35.77 -44.94
N ALA A 620 59.49 -34.55 -44.53
CA ALA A 620 58.20 -34.08 -44.03
C ALA A 620 56.98 -34.30 -44.98
N ALA A 621 57.19 -34.49 -46.31
CA ALA A 621 56.09 -34.69 -47.24
C ALA A 621 55.22 -35.93 -46.93
N SER A 622 55.71 -36.94 -46.20
CA SER A 622 54.94 -38.10 -45.79
C SER A 622 54.22 -37.91 -44.44
N LEU A 623 54.73 -37.05 -43.60
CA LEU A 623 54.13 -36.75 -42.28
C LEU A 623 53.14 -35.57 -42.36
N SER A 624 53.41 -34.62 -43.25
CA SER A 624 52.48 -33.48 -43.46
C SER A 624 51.08 -33.90 -43.98
N SER A 625 51.01 -35.05 -44.70
CA SER A 625 49.74 -35.63 -45.15
C SER A 625 48.88 -36.19 -44.02
N HIS A 626 49.48 -36.43 -42.84
CA HIS A 626 48.78 -36.90 -41.63
C HIS A 626 48.38 -35.74 -40.69
N LEU A 627 48.98 -34.55 -40.84
CA LEU A 627 48.63 -33.35 -40.10
C LEU A 627 47.34 -32.75 -40.71
N ARG A 628 46.20 -33.14 -40.15
CA ARG A 628 44.86 -32.64 -40.60
C ARG A 628 44.59 -31.19 -40.23
N TYR A 629 45.21 -30.74 -39.15
CA TYR A 629 44.96 -29.41 -38.59
C TYR A 629 46.20 -28.55 -38.62
N THR A 630 46.06 -27.28 -38.99
CA THR A 630 47.02 -26.20 -38.68
C THR A 630 46.65 -25.67 -37.29
N GLU A 631 47.55 -24.92 -36.67
CA GLU A 631 47.27 -24.24 -35.37
C GLU A 631 46.02 -23.34 -35.53
N GLU A 632 45.87 -22.60 -36.62
CA GLU A 632 44.75 -21.72 -36.89
C GLU A 632 43.45 -22.53 -37.08
N SER A 633 43.52 -23.65 -37.80
CA SER A 633 42.32 -24.49 -38.04
C SER A 633 41.84 -25.18 -36.77
N LEU A 634 42.78 -25.53 -35.85
CA LEU A 634 42.45 -26.10 -34.56
C LEU A 634 41.79 -25.04 -33.68
N ASP A 635 42.33 -23.81 -33.68
CA ASP A 635 41.78 -22.68 -32.96
C ASP A 635 40.33 -22.39 -33.39
N VAL A 636 40.06 -22.34 -34.72
CA VAL A 636 38.73 -22.17 -35.25
C VAL A 636 37.77 -23.30 -34.87
N ASN A 637 38.24 -24.56 -34.80
CA ASN A 637 37.38 -25.67 -34.37
C ASN A 637 37.00 -25.55 -32.88
N ILE A 638 37.89 -25.05 -32.04
CA ILE A 638 37.60 -24.77 -30.63
C ILE A 638 36.63 -23.58 -30.48
N ASP A 639 36.74 -22.55 -31.31
CA ASP A 639 35.81 -21.41 -31.32
C ASP A 639 34.37 -21.84 -31.65
N ARG A 640 34.20 -22.92 -32.40
CA ARG A 640 32.87 -23.47 -32.76
C ARG A 640 32.26 -24.32 -31.64
N LEU A 641 32.96 -24.58 -30.55
CA LEU A 641 32.35 -25.21 -29.37
C LEU A 641 31.22 -24.35 -28.83
N PHE A 642 30.11 -24.96 -28.48
CA PHE A 642 28.92 -24.28 -27.91
C PHE A 642 28.16 -23.40 -28.90
N ASP A 643 28.55 -23.37 -30.20
CA ASP A 643 27.76 -22.73 -31.24
C ASP A 643 26.60 -23.66 -31.63
N VAL A 644 25.64 -23.81 -30.76
CA VAL A 644 24.36 -24.44 -31.09
C VAL A 644 23.58 -23.39 -31.90
N ALA A 645 23.34 -23.70 -33.18
CA ALA A 645 22.47 -22.85 -34.00
C ALA A 645 21.11 -22.69 -33.27
N ILE A 646 20.82 -21.47 -32.82
CA ILE A 646 19.56 -21.07 -32.18
C ILE A 646 18.43 -21.17 -33.20
#